data_e4c5f953d5fa1796d41af894ec523be4
#
_entry.id   e4c5f953d5fa1796d41af894ec523be4
#
_cell.length_a   1.000
_cell.length_b   1.000
_cell.length_c   1.000
_cell.angle_alpha   90.00
_cell.angle_beta   90.00
_cell.angle_gamma   90.00
#
_symmetry.space_group_name_H-M   'P 1'
#
loop_
_entity.id
_entity.type
_entity.pdbx_description
1 polymer ?
#
loop_
_entity_poly.entity_id
_entity_poly.type
_entity_poly.pdbx_seq_one_letter_code
_entity_poly.pdbx_strand_id
1 'polypeptide(L)'
;MPRITPLPHLRNIGIMAHIDAGKTTTTERILFYTGRVHKMGEVHEGAATMDWMEQEQERGITITSAATTAHWKRNGTDYRINIIDTPGHVDFTAEVERSLRVLDGAVAVFCAVGGVEPQSETVWRQADRYGVPRIAFVNKMDRIGADYMNVVGMMKDRLGANAHPVQYPLGEGELFTGIVDIVEGTAIVFEDELGSKFSKTEVPDSLKETVAELRHNLLEAAVEHDDELIEKYLAGEELTNDELRHAIRAATIKGVIFPVFCGSAFKNKGVQPLLDGVIDYLPSPVDIPAIKGHLPHHDETFETREASDDAPFSALAFKIMTDPYVGKLTFFRVYSGSLPSGSYIYNASKDRRERVGRILQMHANKREERDEVFAGDIAAAIGLKDVKTGDTLCVETDPIILEAMKFPEPVIAVAIEPKTKADQDKLGNGLSKLADEDPTFRVSTDPETSQTIIAGMGELHLEIIVDRLRREFGVEANIGRPQVAYRETIRNRAENVEGKFVRQTGGRGQYGHVVINVEPGTPGSGFVFEDKIVGGVIPREYINPVEQGIREALENGILAGYPVIDVKVELVFGSYHDVDSSEMAFKIAGSMAIKDAIRKAKPVLLEPIMDVEVVTPAEYMGDLIGDLSSRRGRVGGMTERAGARVIGASVPLGEMFGYSTTLRSLSQGRAVYTMQFAHYEEVPKSKAEEIMAANGSN
;
A
#
# COMPACT_ATOMS: atom_id res chain seq x y z
N MET A 1 -20.72 -17.31 21.38
CA MET A 1 -20.21 -17.13 22.76
C MET A 1 -20.03 -15.64 23.00
N PRO A 2 -20.09 -15.12 24.24
CA PRO A 2 -19.80 -13.71 24.46
C PRO A 2 -18.33 -13.40 24.08
N ARG A 3 -18.09 -12.17 23.64
CA ARG A 3 -16.75 -11.66 23.34
C ARG A 3 -15.79 -11.88 24.53
N ILE A 4 -14.60 -12.39 24.25
CA ILE A 4 -13.60 -12.65 25.30
C ILE A 4 -12.84 -11.35 25.64
N THR A 5 -12.45 -10.56 24.65
CA THR A 5 -11.70 -9.31 24.83
C THR A 5 -12.59 -8.12 24.49
N PRO A 6 -12.86 -7.19 25.42
CA PRO A 6 -13.64 -5.99 25.14
C PRO A 6 -13.01 -5.15 24.02
N LEU A 7 -13.85 -4.45 23.23
CA LEU A 7 -13.40 -3.60 22.12
C LEU A 7 -12.30 -2.58 22.52
N PRO A 8 -12.40 -1.86 23.65
CA PRO A 8 -11.37 -0.92 24.07
C PRO A 8 -10.01 -1.58 24.36
N HIS A 9 -10.00 -2.89 24.60
CA HIS A 9 -8.76 -3.66 24.86
C HIS A 9 -8.22 -4.35 23.60
N LEU A 10 -8.74 -4.04 22.44
CA LEU A 10 -8.26 -4.55 21.17
C LEU A 10 -7.37 -3.51 20.48
N ARG A 11 -6.30 -3.96 19.84
CA ARG A 11 -5.45 -3.14 18.96
C ARG A 11 -5.24 -3.87 17.65
N ASN A 12 -5.47 -3.20 16.54
CA ASN A 12 -5.18 -3.71 15.20
C ASN A 12 -4.07 -2.86 14.62
N ILE A 13 -2.87 -3.38 14.62
CA ILE A 13 -1.68 -2.61 14.26
C ILE A 13 -0.96 -3.21 13.06
N GLY A 14 -0.36 -2.34 12.25
CA GLY A 14 0.62 -2.70 11.23
C GLY A 14 2.03 -2.37 11.68
N ILE A 15 2.99 -3.18 11.26
CA ILE A 15 4.40 -2.83 11.38
C ILE A 15 4.90 -2.48 10.00
N MET A 16 5.27 -1.23 9.82
CA MET A 16 5.73 -0.67 8.55
C MET A 16 7.17 -0.19 8.66
N ALA A 17 7.96 -0.43 7.63
CA ALA A 17 9.38 -0.06 7.61
C ALA A 17 9.93 -0.09 6.18
N HIS A 18 11.06 0.59 5.96
CA HIS A 18 11.87 0.32 4.78
C HIS A 18 12.61 -1.03 4.89
N ILE A 19 13.18 -1.49 3.79
CA ILE A 19 14.00 -2.71 3.74
C ILE A 19 15.15 -2.56 4.75
N ASP A 20 15.45 -3.63 5.46
CA ASP A 20 16.52 -3.67 6.48
C ASP A 20 16.38 -2.73 7.69
N ALA A 21 15.24 -2.08 7.92
CA ALA A 21 15.02 -1.36 9.19
C ALA A 21 14.94 -2.29 10.41
N GLY A 22 14.70 -3.58 10.18
CA GLY A 22 14.53 -4.60 11.20
C GLY A 22 13.06 -4.85 11.56
N LYS A 23 12.16 -4.68 10.59
CA LYS A 23 10.73 -4.94 10.73
C LYS A 23 10.44 -6.35 11.23
N THR A 24 10.85 -7.37 10.47
CA THR A 24 10.63 -8.79 10.83
C THR A 24 11.27 -9.15 12.17
N THR A 25 12.49 -8.65 12.45
CA THR A 25 13.13 -8.83 13.75
C THR A 25 12.29 -8.25 14.88
N THR A 26 11.75 -7.04 14.71
CA THR A 26 10.89 -6.39 15.71
C THR A 26 9.61 -7.21 15.93
N THR A 27 8.97 -7.68 14.86
CA THR A 27 7.77 -8.53 14.92
C THR A 27 8.06 -9.84 15.65
N GLU A 28 9.16 -10.52 15.34
CA GLU A 28 9.55 -11.76 16.01
C GLU A 28 9.80 -11.55 17.51
N ARG A 29 10.40 -10.43 17.94
CA ARG A 29 10.58 -10.09 19.35
C ARG A 29 9.24 -9.81 20.05
N ILE A 30 8.31 -9.14 19.37
CA ILE A 30 6.95 -8.95 19.89
C ILE A 30 6.28 -10.31 20.12
N LEU A 31 6.36 -11.23 19.15
CA LEU A 31 5.79 -12.58 19.27
C LEU A 31 6.44 -13.40 20.41
N PHE A 32 7.73 -13.25 20.60
CA PHE A 32 8.43 -13.90 21.71
C PHE A 32 7.98 -13.37 23.07
N TYR A 33 7.99 -12.06 23.30
CA TYR A 33 7.60 -11.47 24.57
C TYR A 33 6.12 -11.66 24.92
N THR A 34 5.28 -11.81 23.91
CA THR A 34 3.85 -12.13 24.10
C THR A 34 3.58 -13.62 24.23
N GLY A 35 4.62 -14.47 24.27
CA GLY A 35 4.53 -15.91 24.48
C GLY A 35 3.92 -16.69 23.31
N ARG A 36 3.82 -16.07 22.12
CA ARG A 36 3.31 -16.75 20.91
C ARG A 36 4.32 -17.70 20.28
N VAL A 37 5.58 -17.36 20.38
CA VAL A 37 6.71 -18.24 19.99
C VAL A 37 7.59 -18.51 21.19
N HIS A 38 8.08 -19.75 21.30
CA HIS A 38 8.93 -20.18 22.41
C HIS A 38 10.41 -19.94 22.14
N LYS A 39 10.78 -19.69 20.87
CA LYS A 39 12.16 -19.45 20.44
C LYS A 39 12.15 -18.27 19.49
N MET A 40 13.11 -17.36 19.63
CA MET A 40 13.30 -16.24 18.73
C MET A 40 13.74 -16.78 17.36
N GLY A 41 12.99 -16.43 16.29
CA GLY A 41 13.39 -16.67 14.92
C GLY A 41 14.38 -15.61 14.47
N GLU A 42 15.49 -16.03 13.85
CA GLU A 42 16.43 -15.11 13.21
C GLU A 42 16.16 -15.07 11.70
N VAL A 43 16.04 -13.84 11.17
CA VAL A 43 15.74 -13.62 9.74
C VAL A 43 16.82 -14.19 8.85
N HIS A 44 18.09 -14.03 9.23
CA HIS A 44 19.24 -14.55 8.48
C HIS A 44 19.34 -16.08 8.44
N GLU A 45 18.65 -16.76 9.34
CA GLU A 45 18.60 -18.23 9.40
C GLU A 45 17.33 -18.79 8.73
N GLY A 46 16.46 -17.92 8.16
CA GLY A 46 15.17 -18.31 7.59
C GLY A 46 14.18 -18.88 8.61
N ALA A 47 14.37 -18.55 9.90
CA ALA A 47 13.58 -19.09 11.01
C ALA A 47 12.48 -18.16 11.51
N ALA A 48 12.24 -17.03 10.83
CA ALA A 48 11.20 -16.05 11.19
C ALA A 48 9.79 -16.64 10.96
N THR A 49 8.94 -16.53 11.98
CA THR A 49 7.58 -17.10 11.96
C THR A 49 6.66 -16.39 10.98
N MET A 50 6.84 -15.08 10.82
CA MET A 50 5.98 -14.25 9.94
C MET A 50 6.37 -14.36 8.47
N ASP A 51 7.64 -14.59 8.15
CA ASP A 51 8.13 -14.88 6.80
C ASP A 51 7.95 -16.38 6.53
N TRP A 52 6.71 -16.79 6.22
CA TRP A 52 6.33 -18.20 6.11
C TRP A 52 6.54 -18.80 4.71
N MET A 53 6.70 -17.95 3.69
CA MET A 53 7.00 -18.40 2.34
C MET A 53 8.49 -18.74 2.20
N GLU A 54 8.80 -19.82 1.47
CA GLU A 54 10.19 -20.19 1.19
C GLU A 54 10.97 -19.05 0.53
N GLN A 55 10.35 -18.30 -0.37
CA GLN A 55 10.94 -17.12 -1.03
C GLN A 55 11.25 -15.98 -0.07
N GLU A 56 10.42 -15.74 0.93
CA GLU A 56 10.67 -14.76 2.00
C GLU A 56 11.89 -15.16 2.81
N GLN A 57 11.96 -16.43 3.19
CA GLN A 57 13.08 -16.98 3.95
C GLN A 57 14.39 -16.98 3.18
N GLU A 58 14.36 -17.38 1.90
CA GLU A 58 15.53 -17.42 1.03
C GLU A 58 16.09 -16.02 0.74
N ARG A 59 15.21 -15.01 0.62
CA ARG A 59 15.58 -13.64 0.23
C ARG A 59 15.75 -12.71 1.43
N GLY A 60 15.25 -13.09 2.61
CA GLY A 60 15.26 -12.29 3.83
C GLY A 60 14.36 -11.04 3.73
N ILE A 61 13.31 -11.07 2.89
CA ILE A 61 12.36 -9.97 2.70
C ILE A 61 10.94 -10.47 2.87
N THR A 62 10.08 -9.67 3.49
CA THR A 62 8.64 -9.94 3.53
C THR A 62 8.01 -9.59 2.18
N ILE A 63 7.30 -10.55 1.60
CA ILE A 63 6.63 -10.43 0.29
C ILE A 63 5.13 -10.24 0.48
N THR A 64 4.53 -11.07 1.34
CA THR A 64 3.09 -11.03 1.61
C THR A 64 2.83 -10.60 3.04
N SER A 65 1.78 -9.82 3.26
CA SER A 65 1.36 -9.47 4.61
C SER A 65 0.90 -10.71 5.36
N ALA A 66 1.40 -10.91 6.58
CA ALA A 66 0.99 -11.98 7.48
C ALA A 66 0.25 -11.38 8.68
N ALA A 67 -0.85 -12.02 9.08
CA ALA A 67 -1.62 -11.61 10.24
C ALA A 67 -1.37 -12.57 11.41
N THR A 68 -1.18 -12.02 12.59
CA THR A 68 -1.06 -12.81 13.82
C THR A 68 -1.74 -12.09 14.98
N THR A 69 -2.07 -12.83 16.02
CA THR A 69 -2.68 -12.29 17.24
C THR A 69 -1.79 -12.56 18.44
N ALA A 70 -1.50 -11.52 19.17
CA ALA A 70 -0.72 -11.55 20.41
C ALA A 70 -1.55 -11.04 21.60
N HIS A 71 -1.13 -11.34 22.80
CA HIS A 71 -1.72 -10.83 24.03
C HIS A 71 -0.65 -10.13 24.86
N TRP A 72 -0.98 -8.95 25.38
CA TRP A 72 -0.08 -8.18 26.22
C TRP A 72 -0.79 -7.66 27.45
N LYS A 73 -0.12 -7.73 28.59
CA LYS A 73 -0.68 -7.28 29.86
C LYS A 73 -0.11 -5.92 30.23
N ARG A 74 -0.99 -4.91 30.37
CA ARG A 74 -0.61 -3.56 30.79
C ARG A 74 -1.42 -3.14 32.01
N ASN A 75 -0.76 -2.73 33.08
CA ASN A 75 -1.39 -2.29 34.34
C ASN A 75 -2.46 -3.29 34.88
N GLY A 76 -2.17 -4.60 34.80
CA GLY A 76 -3.09 -5.64 35.24
C GLY A 76 -4.21 -6.01 34.28
N THR A 77 -4.40 -5.27 33.18
CA THR A 77 -5.41 -5.49 32.14
C THR A 77 -4.81 -6.25 30.97
N ASP A 78 -5.53 -7.25 30.46
CA ASP A 78 -5.13 -8.02 29.29
C ASP A 78 -5.64 -7.33 28.00
N TYR A 79 -4.72 -7.11 27.06
CA TYR A 79 -4.98 -6.56 25.74
C TYR A 79 -4.71 -7.61 24.66
N ARG A 80 -5.54 -7.59 23.63
CA ARG A 80 -5.33 -8.39 22.42
C ARG A 80 -4.83 -7.49 21.31
N ILE A 81 -3.72 -7.86 20.70
CA ILE A 81 -3.07 -7.13 19.63
C ILE A 81 -3.11 -8.02 18.39
N ASN A 82 -3.84 -7.59 17.35
CA ASN A 82 -3.74 -8.17 16.03
C ASN A 82 -2.65 -7.39 15.27
N ILE A 83 -1.66 -8.11 14.79
CA ILE A 83 -0.49 -7.55 14.11
C ILE A 83 -0.55 -7.99 12.66
N ILE A 84 -0.49 -7.03 11.74
CA ILE A 84 -0.28 -7.28 10.32
C ILE A 84 1.14 -6.83 9.97
N ASP A 85 1.98 -7.79 9.61
CA ASP A 85 3.33 -7.52 9.12
C ASP A 85 3.24 -7.14 7.63
N THR A 86 3.70 -5.93 7.27
CA THR A 86 3.56 -5.41 5.90
C THR A 86 4.89 -5.52 5.15
N PRO A 87 4.89 -5.79 3.83
CA PRO A 87 6.11 -5.74 3.04
C PRO A 87 6.79 -4.37 3.10
N GLY A 88 8.12 -4.35 3.04
CA GLY A 88 8.90 -3.12 2.96
C GLY A 88 9.32 -2.73 1.54
N HIS A 89 9.12 -3.61 0.55
CA HIS A 89 9.56 -3.42 -0.82
C HIS A 89 8.48 -2.73 -1.68
N VAL A 90 8.91 -1.79 -2.52
CA VAL A 90 8.00 -0.98 -3.36
C VAL A 90 7.21 -1.80 -4.37
N ASP A 91 7.72 -2.94 -4.84
CA ASP A 91 7.01 -3.84 -5.75
C ASP A 91 5.76 -4.47 -5.11
N PHE A 92 5.65 -4.40 -3.76
CA PHE A 92 4.52 -4.93 -2.99
C PHE A 92 3.66 -3.82 -2.38
N THR A 93 3.62 -2.66 -3.00
CA THR A 93 2.84 -1.49 -2.53
C THR A 93 1.37 -1.82 -2.29
N ALA A 94 0.78 -2.70 -3.12
CA ALA A 94 -0.60 -3.15 -2.94
C ALA A 94 -0.83 -3.90 -1.62
N GLU A 95 0.13 -4.70 -1.18
CA GLU A 95 0.07 -5.38 0.11
C GLU A 95 0.09 -4.38 1.28
N VAL A 96 0.91 -3.32 1.15
CA VAL A 96 0.97 -2.24 2.13
C VAL A 96 -0.37 -1.50 2.19
N GLU A 97 -0.92 -1.10 1.04
CA GLU A 97 -2.22 -0.40 0.96
C GLU A 97 -3.37 -1.23 1.52
N ARG A 98 -3.43 -2.53 1.18
CA ARG A 98 -4.42 -3.45 1.73
C ARG A 98 -4.35 -3.51 3.26
N SER A 99 -3.15 -3.58 3.79
CA SER A 99 -2.92 -3.65 5.23
C SER A 99 -3.32 -2.33 5.91
N LEU A 100 -2.83 -1.19 5.42
CA LEU A 100 -3.14 0.13 5.99
C LEU A 100 -4.65 0.42 6.04
N ARG A 101 -5.42 -0.08 5.07
CA ARG A 101 -6.87 0.14 5.01
C ARG A 101 -7.63 -0.52 6.15
N VAL A 102 -7.09 -1.59 6.73
CA VAL A 102 -7.77 -2.39 7.76
C VAL A 102 -7.15 -2.25 9.15
N LEU A 103 -6.13 -1.41 9.28
CA LEU A 103 -5.47 -1.13 10.55
C LEU A 103 -6.11 0.04 11.28
N ASP A 104 -6.06 0.00 12.60
CA ASP A 104 -6.46 1.10 13.47
C ASP A 104 -5.26 2.00 13.81
N GLY A 105 -4.04 1.42 13.81
CA GLY A 105 -2.81 2.15 14.05
C GLY A 105 -1.59 1.43 13.46
N ALA A 106 -0.44 2.07 13.47
CA ALA A 106 0.79 1.51 12.96
C ALA A 106 2.02 1.81 13.82
N VAL A 107 3.01 0.92 13.73
CA VAL A 107 4.37 1.14 14.24
C VAL A 107 5.29 1.34 13.06
N ALA A 108 5.83 2.54 12.91
CA ALA A 108 6.80 2.88 11.88
C ALA A 108 8.22 2.63 12.39
N VAL A 109 8.91 1.64 11.82
CA VAL A 109 10.27 1.28 12.24
C VAL A 109 11.29 1.98 11.35
N PHE A 110 12.19 2.75 11.97
CA PHE A 110 13.30 3.45 11.31
C PHE A 110 14.64 2.86 11.76
N CYS A 111 15.64 2.93 10.90
CA CYS A 111 17.00 2.54 11.26
C CYS A 111 17.72 3.72 11.92
N ALA A 112 18.33 3.53 13.09
CA ALA A 112 19.08 4.59 13.81
C ALA A 112 20.26 5.15 13.01
N VAL A 113 20.79 4.40 12.04
CA VAL A 113 21.91 4.81 11.18
C VAL A 113 21.41 5.41 9.87
N GLY A 114 20.45 4.75 9.18
CA GLY A 114 19.91 5.18 7.88
C GLY A 114 18.86 6.29 8.00
N GLY A 115 18.16 6.35 9.11
CA GLY A 115 17.09 7.33 9.34
C GLY A 115 15.88 7.14 8.44
N VAL A 116 15.42 8.25 7.87
CA VAL A 116 14.32 8.26 6.90
C VAL A 116 14.86 8.00 5.50
N GLU A 117 14.46 6.90 4.91
CA GLU A 117 14.79 6.48 3.55
C GLU A 117 13.62 6.72 2.59
N PRO A 118 13.82 6.75 1.24
CA PRO A 118 12.73 7.00 0.29
C PRO A 118 11.54 6.05 0.43
N GLN A 119 11.81 4.78 0.77
CA GLN A 119 10.76 3.80 1.04
C GLN A 119 9.97 4.14 2.31
N SER A 120 10.64 4.68 3.35
CA SER A 120 9.98 5.17 4.55
C SER A 120 9.01 6.31 4.22
N GLU A 121 9.43 7.24 3.35
CA GLU A 121 8.58 8.34 2.88
C GLU A 121 7.34 7.83 2.16
N THR A 122 7.50 6.84 1.27
CA THR A 122 6.40 6.27 0.50
C THR A 122 5.34 5.64 1.42
N VAL A 123 5.79 4.76 2.34
CA VAL A 123 4.88 4.09 3.29
C VAL A 123 4.25 5.08 4.26
N TRP A 124 5.00 6.11 4.67
CA TRP A 124 4.49 7.19 5.53
C TRP A 124 3.37 7.97 4.85
N ARG A 125 3.56 8.40 3.60
CA ARG A 125 2.53 9.10 2.80
C ARG A 125 1.28 8.23 2.56
N GLN A 126 1.46 6.93 2.36
CA GLN A 126 0.33 6.01 2.27
C GLN A 126 -0.46 5.97 3.58
N ALA A 127 0.23 5.91 4.72
CA ALA A 127 -0.43 5.96 6.02
C ALA A 127 -1.15 7.30 6.28
N ASP A 128 -0.59 8.44 5.81
CA ASP A 128 -1.26 9.75 5.84
C ASP A 128 -2.54 9.75 5.02
N ARG A 129 -2.50 9.17 3.81
CA ARG A 129 -3.66 9.06 2.92
C ARG A 129 -4.84 8.32 3.57
N TYR A 130 -4.55 7.29 4.36
CA TYR A 130 -5.57 6.51 5.07
C TYR A 130 -5.84 7.04 6.48
N GLY A 131 -5.18 8.13 6.90
CA GLY A 131 -5.35 8.71 8.22
C GLY A 131 -4.99 7.76 9.37
N VAL A 132 -4.02 6.86 9.17
CA VAL A 132 -3.65 5.84 10.16
C VAL A 132 -2.77 6.47 11.25
N PRO A 133 -3.24 6.52 12.52
CA PRO A 133 -2.45 6.94 13.66
C PRO A 133 -1.22 6.05 13.83
N ARG A 134 -0.07 6.62 14.21
CA ARG A 134 1.17 5.84 14.31
C ARG A 134 2.12 6.34 15.37
N ILE A 135 2.92 5.40 15.85
CA ILE A 135 4.09 5.65 16.66
C ILE A 135 5.33 5.25 15.88
N ALA A 136 6.45 5.86 16.17
CA ALA A 136 7.74 5.55 15.52
C ALA A 136 8.64 4.76 16.46
N PHE A 137 9.40 3.82 15.91
CA PHE A 137 10.41 3.06 16.63
C PHE A 137 11.76 3.16 15.92
N VAL A 138 12.71 3.87 16.52
CA VAL A 138 14.08 3.99 16.01
C VAL A 138 14.85 2.77 16.51
N ASN A 139 15.02 1.82 15.60
CA ASN A 139 15.64 0.51 15.82
C ASN A 139 17.13 0.53 15.45
N LYS A 140 17.85 -0.48 15.89
CA LYS A 140 19.31 -0.68 15.67
C LYS A 140 20.16 0.36 16.38
N MET A 141 19.74 0.80 17.56
CA MET A 141 20.51 1.69 18.41
C MET A 141 21.88 1.12 18.84
N ASP A 142 22.08 -0.18 18.71
CA ASP A 142 23.32 -0.90 18.97
C ASP A 142 24.38 -0.77 17.86
N ARG A 143 24.04 -0.19 16.71
CA ARG A 143 24.97 -0.09 15.60
C ARG A 143 25.87 1.15 15.73
N ILE A 144 27.12 1.02 15.27
CA ILE A 144 28.06 2.15 15.17
C ILE A 144 27.47 3.18 14.19
N GLY A 145 27.44 4.44 14.62
CA GLY A 145 26.85 5.55 13.87
C GLY A 145 25.34 5.71 14.07
N ALA A 146 24.74 5.01 15.02
CA ALA A 146 23.37 5.26 15.45
C ALA A 146 23.26 6.69 16.01
N ASP A 147 22.24 7.44 15.57
CA ASP A 147 21.94 8.79 16.03
C ASP A 147 20.44 8.98 16.12
N TYR A 148 19.91 8.86 17.32
CA TYR A 148 18.47 8.94 17.57
C TYR A 148 17.87 10.30 17.23
N MET A 149 18.53 11.38 17.67
CA MET A 149 17.99 12.74 17.47
C MET A 149 18.08 13.19 16.01
N ASN A 150 19.07 12.72 15.26
CA ASN A 150 19.14 12.94 13.82
C ASN A 150 17.95 12.28 13.11
N VAL A 151 17.56 11.05 13.50
CA VAL A 151 16.37 10.39 12.92
C VAL A 151 15.09 11.17 13.22
N VAL A 152 14.93 11.65 14.46
CA VAL A 152 13.79 12.52 14.83
C VAL A 152 13.78 13.79 13.99
N GLY A 153 14.95 14.42 13.76
CA GLY A 153 15.11 15.58 12.88
C GLY A 153 14.70 15.25 11.43
N MET A 154 15.20 14.14 10.89
CA MET A 154 14.83 13.69 9.55
C MET A 154 13.32 13.41 9.41
N MET A 155 12.64 12.91 10.44
CA MET A 155 11.19 12.73 10.43
C MET A 155 10.47 14.07 10.29
N LYS A 156 10.94 15.13 10.99
CA LYS A 156 10.40 16.48 10.87
C LYS A 156 10.66 17.08 9.48
N ASP A 157 11.88 16.97 8.99
CA ASP A 157 12.31 17.64 7.76
C ASP A 157 11.81 16.95 6.49
N ARG A 158 11.85 15.62 6.42
CA ARG A 158 11.49 14.85 5.21
C ARG A 158 10.05 14.37 5.17
N LEU A 159 9.49 14.01 6.33
CA LEU A 159 8.12 13.51 6.42
C LEU A 159 7.13 14.62 6.80
N GLY A 160 7.61 15.79 7.23
CA GLY A 160 6.75 16.83 7.80
C GLY A 160 6.06 16.39 9.10
N ALA A 161 6.60 15.36 9.75
CA ALA A 161 5.98 14.75 10.92
C ALA A 161 6.27 15.54 12.18
N ASN A 162 5.24 15.89 12.96
CA ASN A 162 5.41 16.45 14.29
C ASN A 162 5.85 15.36 15.28
N ALA A 163 7.11 14.93 15.15
CA ALA A 163 7.70 13.80 15.88
C ALA A 163 8.25 14.28 17.23
N HIS A 164 7.82 13.61 18.30
CA HIS A 164 8.23 13.90 19.66
C HIS A 164 8.80 12.66 20.36
N PRO A 165 10.04 12.71 20.89
CA PRO A 165 10.59 11.67 21.73
C PRO A 165 9.72 11.39 22.96
N VAL A 166 9.31 10.16 23.16
CA VAL A 166 8.73 9.65 24.42
C VAL A 166 9.75 8.79 25.17
N GLN A 167 10.85 8.47 24.51
CA GLN A 167 12.01 7.78 25.07
C GLN A 167 13.30 8.46 24.59
N TYR A 168 14.36 8.28 25.35
CA TYR A 168 15.71 8.74 24.97
C TYR A 168 16.72 7.59 25.23
N PRO A 169 17.68 7.32 24.33
CA PRO A 169 18.61 6.21 24.48
C PRO A 169 19.65 6.47 25.59
N LEU A 170 19.97 5.42 26.35
CA LEU A 170 21.11 5.39 27.26
C LEU A 170 22.34 4.86 26.52
N GLY A 171 23.07 5.78 25.90
CA GLY A 171 24.18 5.48 25.01
C GLY A 171 23.75 5.11 23.59
N GLU A 172 24.74 5.04 22.71
CA GLU A 172 24.55 4.71 21.29
C GLU A 172 25.63 3.72 20.83
N GLY A 173 25.35 2.94 19.80
CA GLY A 173 26.27 1.90 19.34
C GLY A 173 26.53 0.84 20.40
N GLU A 174 27.77 0.47 20.60
CA GLU A 174 28.16 -0.52 21.60
C GLU A 174 27.85 -0.10 23.05
N LEU A 175 27.66 1.20 23.29
CA LEU A 175 27.32 1.77 24.59
C LEU A 175 25.83 1.80 24.89
N PHE A 176 24.99 1.33 23.96
CA PHE A 176 23.55 1.28 24.15
C PHE A 176 23.15 0.24 25.20
N THR A 177 22.83 0.70 26.41
CA THR A 177 22.50 -0.15 27.55
C THR A 177 21.04 -0.15 27.94
N GLY A 178 20.30 0.91 27.59
CA GLY A 178 18.92 1.08 28.02
C GLY A 178 18.25 2.29 27.39
N ILE A 179 17.14 2.70 27.99
CA ILE A 179 16.34 3.82 27.56
C ILE A 179 15.91 4.67 28.76
N VAL A 180 15.68 5.95 28.54
CA VAL A 180 14.98 6.82 29.50
C VAL A 180 13.54 6.97 29.03
N ASP A 181 12.57 6.70 29.90
CA ASP A 181 11.17 7.01 29.68
C ASP A 181 10.94 8.49 30.05
N ILE A 182 10.64 9.31 29.06
CA ILE A 182 10.46 10.76 29.23
C ILE A 182 9.16 11.09 29.98
N VAL A 183 8.12 10.29 29.82
CA VAL A 183 6.83 10.46 30.48
C VAL A 183 6.93 10.11 31.95
N GLU A 184 7.60 8.98 32.30
CA GLU A 184 7.82 8.56 33.68
C GLU A 184 8.96 9.30 34.39
N GLY A 185 9.90 9.84 33.63
CA GLY A 185 11.13 10.44 34.18
C GLY A 185 12.05 9.39 34.84
N THR A 186 12.09 8.17 34.31
CA THR A 186 12.90 7.06 34.84
C THR A 186 13.72 6.41 33.74
N ALA A 187 14.87 5.88 34.11
CA ALA A 187 15.73 5.12 33.20
C ALA A 187 15.46 3.60 33.37
N ILE A 188 15.42 2.90 32.25
CA ILE A 188 15.26 1.45 32.15
C ILE A 188 16.57 0.88 31.61
N VAL A 189 17.28 0.08 32.44
CA VAL A 189 18.54 -0.56 32.08
C VAL A 189 18.30 -2.06 31.93
N PHE A 190 18.66 -2.61 30.78
CA PHE A 190 18.53 -4.06 30.52
C PHE A 190 19.72 -4.82 31.04
N GLU A 191 19.46 -5.86 31.84
CA GLU A 191 20.47 -6.60 32.60
C GLU A 191 20.87 -7.95 31.96
N ASP A 192 20.03 -8.47 31.06
CA ASP A 192 20.28 -9.74 30.37
C ASP A 192 20.23 -9.61 28.85
N GLU A 193 20.82 -10.59 28.14
CA GLU A 193 20.84 -10.61 26.67
C GLU A 193 19.45 -10.83 26.04
N LEU A 194 18.53 -11.45 26.79
CA LEU A 194 17.15 -11.66 26.35
C LEU A 194 16.27 -10.45 26.60
N GLY A 195 16.76 -9.38 27.24
CA GLY A 195 15.98 -8.20 27.57
C GLY A 195 14.79 -8.46 28.50
N SER A 196 14.76 -9.64 29.15
CA SER A 196 13.67 -10.06 30.03
C SER A 196 13.79 -9.48 31.42
N LYS A 197 15.02 -9.17 31.84
CA LYS A 197 15.33 -8.55 33.13
C LYS A 197 15.81 -7.14 32.91
N PHE A 198 15.14 -6.20 33.53
CA PHE A 198 15.51 -4.80 33.53
C PHE A 198 15.26 -4.18 34.90
N SER A 199 16.05 -3.17 35.23
CA SER A 199 15.88 -2.35 36.42
C SER A 199 15.44 -0.93 36.04
N LYS A 200 14.59 -0.35 36.88
CA LYS A 200 14.25 1.07 36.80
C LYS A 200 15.18 1.83 37.74
N THR A 201 15.84 2.85 37.21
CA THR A 201 16.77 3.71 37.94
C THR A 201 16.42 5.18 37.70
N GLU A 202 17.03 6.08 38.46
CA GLU A 202 16.95 7.51 38.21
C GLU A 202 17.63 7.85 36.88
N VAL A 203 17.18 8.92 36.27
CA VAL A 203 17.81 9.49 35.04
C VAL A 203 19.24 9.93 35.40
N PRO A 204 20.26 9.52 34.65
CA PRO A 204 21.63 9.99 34.86
C PRO A 204 21.72 11.52 34.85
N ASP A 205 22.54 12.09 35.74
CA ASP A 205 22.67 13.56 35.90
C ASP A 205 23.04 14.26 34.58
N SER A 206 23.83 13.60 33.74
CA SER A 206 24.21 14.11 32.40
C SER A 206 23.07 14.24 31.41
N LEU A 207 21.93 13.57 31.64
CA LEU A 207 20.76 13.56 30.76
C LEU A 207 19.57 14.29 31.36
N LYS A 208 19.62 14.72 32.63
CA LYS A 208 18.46 15.36 33.28
C LYS A 208 17.98 16.60 32.57
N GLU A 209 18.87 17.46 32.09
CA GLU A 209 18.52 18.68 31.36
C GLU A 209 17.87 18.35 30.01
N THR A 210 18.49 17.46 29.24
CA THR A 210 17.94 17.01 27.93
C THR A 210 16.56 16.37 28.08
N VAL A 211 16.39 15.49 29.08
CA VAL A 211 15.11 14.82 29.33
C VAL A 211 14.04 15.80 29.77
N ALA A 212 14.40 16.80 30.60
CA ALA A 212 13.47 17.85 31.03
C ALA A 212 13.00 18.72 29.84
N GLU A 213 13.93 19.10 28.96
CA GLU A 213 13.60 19.84 27.72
C GLU A 213 12.69 19.03 26.81
N LEU A 214 13.03 17.77 26.54
CA LEU A 214 12.20 16.89 25.68
C LEU A 214 10.83 16.65 26.27
N ARG A 215 10.71 16.49 27.61
CA ARG A 215 9.42 16.35 28.29
C ARG A 215 8.59 17.62 28.16
N HIS A 216 9.19 18.79 28.32
CA HIS A 216 8.52 20.08 28.17
C HIS A 216 7.96 20.26 26.76
N ASN A 217 8.78 20.02 25.72
CA ASN A 217 8.36 20.09 24.32
C ASN A 217 7.25 19.09 23.98
N LEU A 218 7.33 17.87 24.52
CA LEU A 218 6.29 16.84 24.36
C LEU A 218 4.98 17.26 25.02
N LEU A 219 5.05 17.83 26.23
CA LEU A 219 3.91 18.28 26.98
C LEU A 219 3.19 19.43 26.25
N GLU A 220 3.92 20.45 25.80
CA GLU A 220 3.34 21.55 25.03
C GLU A 220 2.61 21.06 23.79
N ALA A 221 3.25 20.19 23.00
CA ALA A 221 2.65 19.66 21.79
C ALA A 221 1.44 18.76 22.05
N ALA A 222 1.42 18.04 23.18
CA ALA A 222 0.32 17.13 23.49
C ALA A 222 -0.91 17.87 24.01
N VAL A 223 -0.74 18.87 24.91
CA VAL A 223 -1.87 19.60 25.51
C VAL A 223 -2.54 20.58 24.56
N GLU A 224 -1.87 21.04 23.51
CA GLU A 224 -2.43 21.97 22.51
C GLU A 224 -3.76 21.48 21.90
N HIS A 225 -4.00 20.17 21.97
CA HIS A 225 -5.16 19.52 21.35
C HIS A 225 -6.20 19.00 22.36
N ASP A 226 -6.09 19.40 23.63
CA ASP A 226 -7.01 19.04 24.71
C ASP A 226 -7.38 20.29 25.53
N ASP A 227 -8.63 20.74 25.39
CA ASP A 227 -9.09 22.01 25.95
C ASP A 227 -9.00 22.07 27.50
N GLU A 228 -9.22 20.95 28.20
CA GLU A 228 -9.11 20.87 29.65
C GLU A 228 -7.66 20.92 30.13
N LEU A 229 -6.79 20.16 29.45
CA LEU A 229 -5.38 20.06 29.83
C LEU A 229 -4.60 21.32 29.45
N ILE A 230 -4.96 22.02 28.36
CA ILE A 230 -4.33 23.30 28.02
C ILE A 230 -4.67 24.40 29.03
N GLU A 231 -5.93 24.46 29.51
CA GLU A 231 -6.34 25.42 30.58
C GLU A 231 -5.54 25.16 31.86
N LYS A 232 -5.40 23.90 32.26
CA LYS A 232 -4.61 23.47 33.42
C LYS A 232 -3.13 23.85 33.28
N TYR A 233 -2.55 23.60 32.13
CA TYR A 233 -1.16 23.97 31.80
C TYR A 233 -0.93 25.47 31.84
N LEU A 234 -1.83 26.27 31.23
CA LEU A 234 -1.76 27.75 31.25
C LEU A 234 -1.96 28.33 32.63
N ALA A 235 -2.69 27.67 33.53
CA ALA A 235 -2.83 28.03 34.92
C ALA A 235 -1.56 27.77 35.76
N GLY A 236 -0.54 27.09 35.16
CA GLY A 236 0.71 26.75 35.84
C GLY A 236 0.59 25.53 36.76
N GLU A 237 -0.44 24.71 36.59
CA GLU A 237 -0.61 23.46 37.32
C GLU A 237 0.22 22.34 36.68
N GLU A 238 0.86 21.52 37.52
CA GLU A 238 1.58 20.35 37.04
C GLU A 238 0.62 19.25 36.59
N LEU A 239 0.85 18.71 35.38
CA LEU A 239 0.12 17.57 34.86
C LEU A 239 0.72 16.25 35.41
N THR A 240 -0.15 15.36 35.80
CA THR A 240 0.24 14.00 36.18
C THR A 240 0.71 13.20 34.95
N ASN A 241 1.49 12.12 35.16
CA ASN A 241 1.93 11.25 34.06
C ASN A 241 0.74 10.60 33.32
N ASP A 242 -0.37 10.33 34.00
CA ASP A 242 -1.57 9.76 33.38
C ASP A 242 -2.30 10.79 32.50
N GLU A 243 -2.39 12.05 32.93
CA GLU A 243 -2.92 13.14 32.10
C GLU A 243 -2.04 13.38 30.88
N LEU A 244 -0.72 13.36 31.05
CA LEU A 244 0.21 13.49 29.92
C LEU A 244 0.06 12.33 28.94
N ARG A 245 -0.07 11.07 29.42
CA ARG A 245 -0.35 9.92 28.54
C ARG A 245 -1.68 10.08 27.79
N HIS A 246 -2.71 10.58 28.48
CA HIS A 246 -4.02 10.84 27.86
C HIS A 246 -3.88 11.87 26.74
N ALA A 247 -3.21 12.99 26.98
CA ALA A 247 -2.96 14.02 25.98
C ALA A 247 -2.17 13.51 24.78
N ILE A 248 -1.08 12.76 25.00
CA ILE A 248 -0.27 12.14 23.95
C ILE A 248 -1.14 11.18 23.11
N ARG A 249 -1.95 10.33 23.76
CA ARG A 249 -2.87 9.42 23.07
C ARG A 249 -3.86 10.18 22.19
N ALA A 250 -4.54 11.18 22.75
CA ALA A 250 -5.53 11.98 22.03
C ALA A 250 -4.92 12.66 20.79
N ALA A 251 -3.75 13.26 20.94
CA ALA A 251 -3.01 13.90 19.85
C ALA A 251 -2.49 12.88 18.80
N THR A 252 -2.05 11.69 19.24
CA THR A 252 -1.61 10.61 18.33
C THR A 252 -2.78 10.06 17.50
N ILE A 253 -3.93 9.83 18.13
CA ILE A 253 -5.14 9.35 17.43
C ILE A 253 -5.63 10.37 16.39
N LYS A 254 -5.51 11.67 16.70
CA LYS A 254 -5.81 12.75 15.75
C LYS A 254 -4.74 12.88 14.63
N GLY A 255 -3.62 12.18 14.73
CA GLY A 255 -2.51 12.26 13.78
C GLY A 255 -1.74 13.57 13.79
N VAL A 256 -1.79 14.33 14.89
CA VAL A 256 -1.14 15.65 15.04
C VAL A 256 0.25 15.56 15.68
N ILE A 257 0.50 14.54 16.49
CA ILE A 257 1.85 14.22 16.99
C ILE A 257 2.18 12.75 16.73
N PHE A 258 3.47 12.46 16.66
CA PHE A 258 3.99 11.11 16.46
C PHE A 258 5.00 10.77 17.56
N PRO A 259 4.61 9.96 18.57
CA PRO A 259 5.50 9.51 19.63
C PRO A 259 6.66 8.67 19.08
N VAL A 260 7.89 8.99 19.45
CA VAL A 260 9.09 8.30 18.98
C VAL A 260 9.72 7.50 20.11
N PHE A 261 9.85 6.20 19.89
CA PHE A 261 10.50 5.22 20.73
C PHE A 261 11.90 4.89 20.21
N CYS A 262 12.74 4.28 21.02
CA CYS A 262 14.05 3.80 20.60
C CYS A 262 14.38 2.43 21.17
N GLY A 263 15.26 1.69 20.45
CA GLY A 263 15.69 0.39 20.91
C GLY A 263 16.57 -0.37 19.92
N SER A 264 16.86 -1.61 20.25
CA SER A 264 17.50 -2.58 19.37
C SER A 264 16.74 -3.90 19.45
N ALA A 265 15.94 -4.21 18.45
CA ALA A 265 15.23 -5.47 18.38
C ALA A 265 16.20 -6.65 18.33
N PHE A 266 17.33 -6.53 17.63
CA PHE A 266 18.34 -7.57 17.55
C PHE A 266 19.00 -7.85 18.93
N LYS A 267 19.24 -6.83 19.73
CA LYS A 267 19.77 -6.94 21.09
C LYS A 267 18.69 -7.12 22.15
N ASN A 268 17.44 -7.31 21.76
CA ASN A 268 16.31 -7.54 22.67
C ASN A 268 16.03 -6.39 23.65
N LYS A 269 16.31 -5.15 23.27
CA LYS A 269 16.18 -3.96 24.11
C LYS A 269 15.13 -3.00 23.55
N GLY A 270 14.19 -2.55 24.38
CA GLY A 270 13.20 -1.53 24.03
C GLY A 270 11.89 -2.05 23.44
N VAL A 271 11.72 -3.36 23.18
CA VAL A 271 10.51 -3.91 22.55
C VAL A 271 9.33 -4.00 23.53
N GLN A 272 9.56 -4.35 24.81
CA GLN A 272 8.48 -4.35 25.80
C GLN A 272 7.93 -2.94 26.06
N PRO A 273 8.76 -1.89 26.25
CA PRO A 273 8.26 -0.51 26.29
C PRO A 273 7.54 -0.06 25.03
N LEU A 274 7.94 -0.55 23.85
CA LEU A 274 7.21 -0.31 22.62
C LEU A 274 5.81 -0.94 22.65
N LEU A 275 5.67 -2.18 23.16
CA LEU A 275 4.37 -2.82 23.35
C LEU A 275 3.48 -2.05 24.32
N ASP A 276 4.06 -1.53 25.39
CA ASP A 276 3.35 -0.63 26.31
C ASP A 276 2.86 0.63 25.57
N GLY A 277 3.70 1.23 24.73
CA GLY A 277 3.34 2.38 23.90
C GLY A 277 2.25 2.09 22.87
N VAL A 278 2.21 0.90 22.29
CA VAL A 278 1.12 0.44 21.42
C VAL A 278 -0.22 0.46 22.18
N ILE A 279 -0.24 0.01 23.41
CA ILE A 279 -1.45 0.02 24.25
C ILE A 279 -1.82 1.45 24.66
N ASP A 280 -0.84 2.22 25.12
CA ASP A 280 -1.05 3.54 25.69
C ASP A 280 -1.44 4.58 24.65
N TYR A 281 -0.88 4.55 23.42
CA TYR A 281 -1.00 5.64 22.44
C TYR A 281 -1.76 5.28 21.16
N LEU A 282 -1.81 4.02 20.73
CA LEU A 282 -2.55 3.66 19.53
C LEU A 282 -4.04 3.40 19.82
N PRO A 283 -4.92 3.69 18.85
CA PRO A 283 -6.36 3.54 19.05
C PRO A 283 -6.81 2.08 19.16
N SER A 284 -7.92 1.90 19.82
CA SER A 284 -8.79 0.73 19.70
C SER A 284 -9.86 0.97 18.63
N PRO A 285 -10.59 -0.06 18.19
CA PRO A 285 -11.67 0.12 17.20
C PRO A 285 -12.75 1.13 17.57
N VAL A 286 -12.95 1.43 18.87
CA VAL A 286 -13.94 2.42 19.34
C VAL A 286 -13.40 3.85 19.37
N ASP A 287 -12.09 4.03 19.26
CA ASP A 287 -11.47 5.36 19.25
C ASP A 287 -11.42 5.97 17.83
N ILE A 288 -11.65 5.15 16.80
CA ILE A 288 -11.65 5.59 15.40
C ILE A 288 -13.07 5.97 14.99
N PRO A 289 -13.21 6.96 14.07
CA PRO A 289 -14.52 7.33 13.54
C PRO A 289 -15.24 6.12 12.94
N ALA A 290 -16.58 6.13 13.05
CA ALA A 290 -17.43 5.14 12.39
C ALA A 290 -17.08 5.01 10.90
N ILE A 291 -16.97 3.78 10.41
CA ILE A 291 -16.61 3.57 9.01
C ILE A 291 -17.72 4.06 8.08
N LYS A 292 -17.32 4.78 7.04
CA LYS A 292 -18.24 5.30 6.03
C LYS A 292 -18.36 4.33 4.86
N GLY A 293 -19.56 4.25 4.29
CA GLY A 293 -19.87 3.53 3.08
C GLY A 293 -21.06 4.16 2.39
N HIS A 294 -21.47 3.61 1.27
CA HIS A 294 -22.65 4.05 0.53
C HIS A 294 -23.62 2.88 0.33
N LEU A 295 -24.86 3.17 0.04
CA LEU A 295 -25.84 2.14 -0.28
C LEU A 295 -25.55 1.52 -1.66
N PRO A 296 -25.77 0.20 -1.84
CA PRO A 296 -25.68 -0.41 -3.16
C PRO A 296 -26.56 0.32 -4.17
N HIS A 297 -26.02 0.61 -5.35
CA HIS A 297 -26.69 1.37 -6.44
C HIS A 297 -27.05 2.83 -6.14
N HIS A 298 -26.58 3.39 -5.02
CA HIS A 298 -26.82 4.78 -4.61
C HIS A 298 -25.52 5.40 -4.07
N ASP A 299 -24.57 5.67 -4.93
CA ASP A 299 -23.22 6.15 -4.56
C ASP A 299 -23.20 7.49 -3.84
N GLU A 300 -24.29 8.28 -3.96
CA GLU A 300 -24.43 9.57 -3.28
C GLU A 300 -25.05 9.46 -1.87
N THR A 301 -25.54 8.28 -1.47
CA THR A 301 -26.17 8.07 -0.17
C THR A 301 -25.17 7.40 0.78
N PHE A 302 -24.57 8.21 1.64
CA PHE A 302 -23.58 7.73 2.61
C PHE A 302 -24.22 7.25 3.89
N GLU A 303 -23.72 6.15 4.41
CA GLU A 303 -24.04 5.61 5.73
C GLU A 303 -22.77 5.35 6.53
N THR A 304 -22.93 5.21 7.84
CA THR A 304 -21.83 4.91 8.75
C THR A 304 -22.14 3.66 9.57
N ARG A 305 -21.09 2.92 9.93
CA ARG A 305 -21.19 1.78 10.86
C ARG A 305 -20.25 2.02 12.03
N GLU A 306 -20.80 2.03 13.24
CA GLU A 306 -20.03 2.13 14.46
C GLU A 306 -19.43 0.76 14.84
N ALA A 307 -18.28 0.80 15.51
CA ALA A 307 -17.64 -0.39 16.02
C ALA A 307 -18.41 -0.93 17.24
N SER A 308 -19.46 -1.69 16.99
CA SER A 308 -20.33 -2.31 18.00
C SER A 308 -20.73 -3.71 17.57
N ASP A 309 -20.79 -4.66 18.51
CA ASP A 309 -21.23 -6.03 18.26
C ASP A 309 -22.75 -6.10 17.99
N ASP A 310 -23.51 -5.13 18.48
CA ASP A 310 -24.98 -5.06 18.32
C ASP A 310 -25.40 -4.37 17.02
N ALA A 311 -24.47 -3.74 16.31
CA ALA A 311 -24.75 -3.11 15.03
C ALA A 311 -24.90 -4.16 13.89
N PRO A 312 -25.53 -3.80 12.76
CA PRO A 312 -25.55 -4.68 11.59
C PRO A 312 -24.15 -5.08 11.14
N PHE A 313 -23.97 -6.37 10.84
CA PHE A 313 -22.66 -6.88 10.44
C PHE A 313 -22.17 -6.21 9.16
N SER A 314 -20.94 -5.71 9.20
CA SER A 314 -20.19 -5.25 8.03
C SER A 314 -18.71 -5.57 8.15
N ALA A 315 -18.11 -6.00 7.04
CA ALA A 315 -16.71 -6.38 6.97
C ALA A 315 -16.14 -6.08 5.58
N LEU A 316 -14.84 -5.87 5.50
CA LEU A 316 -14.09 -5.68 4.26
C LEU A 316 -13.16 -6.88 4.03
N ALA A 317 -13.30 -7.52 2.89
CA ALA A 317 -12.36 -8.54 2.43
C ALA A 317 -11.10 -7.84 1.89
N PHE A 318 -9.98 -7.96 2.60
CA PHE A 318 -8.77 -7.20 2.26
C PHE A 318 -7.66 -8.05 1.64
N LYS A 319 -7.72 -9.37 1.80
CA LYS A 319 -6.72 -10.28 1.23
C LYS A 319 -7.34 -11.63 0.86
N ILE A 320 -6.97 -12.14 -0.29
CA ILE A 320 -7.26 -13.50 -0.72
C ILE A 320 -5.95 -14.29 -0.73
N MET A 321 -6.00 -15.54 -0.31
CA MET A 321 -4.88 -16.47 -0.36
C MET A 321 -5.37 -17.84 -0.81
N THR A 322 -4.63 -18.51 -1.64
CA THR A 322 -4.89 -19.90 -2.02
C THR A 322 -4.05 -20.83 -1.16
N ASP A 323 -4.73 -21.69 -0.44
CA ASP A 323 -4.09 -22.69 0.41
C ASP A 323 -4.23 -24.08 -0.22
N PRO A 324 -3.15 -24.89 -0.28
CA PRO A 324 -3.18 -26.21 -0.92
C PRO A 324 -4.17 -27.18 -0.29
N TYR A 325 -4.49 -27.03 0.99
CA TYR A 325 -5.29 -27.98 1.77
C TYR A 325 -6.74 -27.58 1.94
N VAL A 326 -6.99 -26.28 2.11
CA VAL A 326 -8.35 -25.76 2.39
C VAL A 326 -8.93 -24.93 1.25
N GLY A 327 -8.14 -24.68 0.22
CA GLY A 327 -8.54 -23.89 -0.94
C GLY A 327 -8.48 -22.38 -0.66
N LYS A 328 -9.48 -21.64 -1.12
CA LYS A 328 -9.52 -20.18 -1.01
C LYS A 328 -9.77 -19.73 0.42
N LEU A 329 -8.85 -18.95 0.97
CA LEU A 329 -8.95 -18.24 2.23
C LEU A 329 -9.22 -16.76 1.95
N THR A 330 -10.29 -16.22 2.52
CA THR A 330 -10.65 -14.82 2.43
C THR A 330 -10.40 -14.15 3.77
N PHE A 331 -9.40 -13.29 3.84
CA PHE A 331 -9.12 -12.48 5.04
C PHE A 331 -10.02 -11.25 5.03
N PHE A 332 -10.65 -10.98 6.17
CA PHE A 332 -11.56 -9.86 6.31
C PHE A 332 -11.43 -9.19 7.67
N ARG A 333 -11.68 -7.88 7.69
CA ARG A 333 -11.81 -7.06 8.89
C ARG A 333 -13.29 -6.83 9.18
N VAL A 334 -13.73 -7.18 10.37
CA VAL A 334 -15.08 -6.85 10.85
C VAL A 334 -15.08 -5.43 11.39
N TYR A 335 -15.95 -4.57 10.84
CA TYR A 335 -16.11 -3.19 11.32
C TYR A 335 -17.28 -3.07 12.29
N SER A 336 -18.36 -3.81 12.08
CA SER A 336 -19.54 -3.79 12.93
C SER A 336 -20.23 -5.17 12.99
N GLY A 337 -20.98 -5.39 14.05
CA GLY A 337 -21.76 -6.62 14.23
C GLY A 337 -20.95 -7.86 14.55
N SER A 338 -21.60 -9.00 14.45
CA SER A 338 -20.98 -10.32 14.62
C SER A 338 -21.35 -11.27 13.48
N LEU A 339 -20.51 -12.28 13.26
CA LEU A 339 -20.68 -13.28 12.20
C LEU A 339 -20.40 -14.68 12.75
N PRO A 340 -21.44 -15.52 12.90
CA PRO A 340 -21.28 -16.93 13.24
C PRO A 340 -20.72 -17.77 12.07
N SER A 341 -19.89 -18.74 12.39
CA SER A 341 -19.42 -19.75 11.44
C SER A 341 -20.61 -20.56 10.88
N GLY A 342 -20.56 -20.89 9.59
CA GLY A 342 -21.64 -21.62 8.92
C GLY A 342 -22.84 -20.78 8.46
N SER A 343 -22.85 -19.47 8.77
CA SER A 343 -23.92 -18.54 8.40
C SER A 343 -23.84 -18.09 6.94
N TYR A 344 -24.84 -17.32 6.50
CA TYR A 344 -24.85 -16.66 5.21
C TYR A 344 -24.48 -15.19 5.37
N ILE A 345 -23.77 -14.66 4.38
CA ILE A 345 -23.46 -13.25 4.22
C ILE A 345 -23.88 -12.76 2.84
N TYR A 346 -24.03 -11.46 2.72
CA TYR A 346 -24.28 -10.77 1.47
C TYR A 346 -23.01 -10.02 1.03
N ASN A 347 -22.54 -10.32 -0.18
CA ASN A 347 -21.48 -9.58 -0.84
C ASN A 347 -22.13 -8.39 -1.55
N ALA A 348 -22.11 -7.22 -0.92
CA ALA A 348 -22.75 -6.01 -1.43
C ALA A 348 -22.09 -5.50 -2.71
N SER A 349 -20.79 -5.71 -2.88
CA SER A 349 -20.04 -5.29 -4.08
C SER A 349 -20.43 -6.06 -5.34
N LYS A 350 -21.03 -7.25 -5.19
CA LYS A 350 -21.39 -8.15 -6.31
C LYS A 350 -22.86 -8.55 -6.35
N ASP A 351 -23.67 -8.04 -5.42
CA ASP A 351 -25.09 -8.38 -5.28
C ASP A 351 -25.31 -9.90 -5.21
N ARG A 352 -24.57 -10.57 -4.30
CA ARG A 352 -24.62 -12.02 -4.16
C ARG A 352 -24.59 -12.49 -2.71
N ARG A 353 -25.35 -13.54 -2.45
CA ARG A 353 -25.33 -14.27 -1.18
C ARG A 353 -24.30 -15.38 -1.22
N GLU A 354 -23.45 -15.44 -0.18
CA GLU A 354 -22.47 -16.51 -0.02
C GLU A 354 -22.58 -17.19 1.34
N ARG A 355 -22.15 -18.43 1.42
CA ARG A 355 -22.11 -19.16 2.68
C ARG A 355 -20.70 -19.15 3.25
N VAL A 356 -20.57 -18.66 4.46
CA VAL A 356 -19.35 -18.79 5.26
C VAL A 356 -19.24 -20.23 5.73
N GLY A 357 -18.18 -20.92 5.37
CA GLY A 357 -17.91 -22.27 5.87
C GLY A 357 -17.37 -22.22 7.30
N ARG A 358 -16.05 -22.25 7.46
CA ARG A 358 -15.36 -22.09 8.73
C ARG A 358 -14.73 -20.72 8.82
N ILE A 359 -14.66 -20.18 10.04
CA ILE A 359 -13.93 -18.96 10.35
C ILE A 359 -12.67 -19.35 11.11
N LEU A 360 -11.55 -18.75 10.70
CA LEU A 360 -10.23 -19.04 11.22
C LEU A 360 -9.59 -17.77 11.76
N GLN A 361 -8.99 -17.87 12.93
CA GLN A 361 -8.00 -16.91 13.39
C GLN A 361 -6.64 -17.39 12.92
N MET A 362 -5.91 -16.50 12.26
CA MET A 362 -4.60 -16.83 11.69
C MET A 362 -3.47 -16.42 12.64
N HIS A 363 -2.42 -17.22 12.65
CA HIS A 363 -1.16 -16.97 13.34
C HIS A 363 -0.04 -17.31 12.36
N ALA A 364 0.26 -16.39 11.44
CA ALA A 364 1.04 -16.64 10.25
C ALA A 364 0.43 -17.82 9.45
N ASN A 365 1.09 -18.98 9.38
CA ASN A 365 0.57 -20.18 8.68
C ASN A 365 -0.25 -21.13 9.59
N LYS A 366 -0.31 -20.89 10.91
CA LYS A 366 -1.12 -21.69 11.84
C LYS A 366 -2.55 -21.17 11.91
N ARG A 367 -3.51 -22.06 12.11
CA ARG A 367 -4.95 -21.81 12.07
C ARG A 367 -5.62 -22.23 13.36
N GLU A 368 -6.51 -21.39 13.86
CA GLU A 368 -7.36 -21.71 15.02
C GLU A 368 -8.81 -21.46 14.60
N GLU A 369 -9.68 -22.46 14.71
CA GLU A 369 -11.10 -22.32 14.37
C GLU A 369 -11.82 -21.45 15.38
N ARG A 370 -12.71 -20.58 14.87
CA ARG A 370 -13.58 -19.71 15.64
C ARG A 370 -15.04 -19.96 15.30
N ASP A 371 -15.88 -20.09 16.32
CA ASP A 371 -17.32 -20.24 16.13
C ASP A 371 -17.97 -18.94 15.67
N GLU A 372 -17.42 -17.79 16.07
CA GLU A 372 -17.96 -16.47 15.81
C GLU A 372 -16.85 -15.41 15.84
N VAL A 373 -17.02 -14.36 15.04
CA VAL A 373 -16.17 -13.14 15.06
C VAL A 373 -17.03 -11.91 15.29
N PHE A 374 -16.44 -10.87 15.83
CA PHE A 374 -17.09 -9.67 16.34
C PHE A 374 -16.47 -8.40 15.74
N ALA A 375 -17.13 -7.27 15.95
CA ALA A 375 -16.59 -5.95 15.55
C ALA A 375 -15.14 -5.80 15.99
N GLY A 376 -14.27 -5.26 15.13
CA GLY A 376 -12.85 -5.11 15.38
C GLY A 376 -11.98 -6.34 15.10
N ASP A 377 -12.56 -7.53 14.87
CA ASP A 377 -11.79 -8.74 14.60
C ASP A 377 -11.20 -8.75 13.18
N ILE A 378 -10.01 -9.36 13.06
CA ILE A 378 -9.39 -9.73 11.81
C ILE A 378 -9.37 -11.25 11.75
N ALA A 379 -9.99 -11.84 10.73
CA ALA A 379 -10.12 -13.28 10.58
C ALA A 379 -10.04 -13.72 9.12
N ALA A 380 -9.98 -15.02 8.90
CA ALA A 380 -10.07 -15.60 7.56
C ALA A 380 -11.30 -16.53 7.48
N ALA A 381 -11.98 -16.54 6.35
CA ALA A 381 -13.10 -17.45 6.08
C ALA A 381 -12.76 -18.43 4.97
N ILE A 382 -13.26 -19.67 5.12
CA ILE A 382 -13.27 -20.69 4.08
C ILE A 382 -14.69 -20.78 3.53
N GLY A 383 -14.81 -21.04 2.23
CA GLY A 383 -16.09 -21.31 1.58
C GLY A 383 -16.65 -20.15 0.78
N LEU A 384 -16.06 -18.98 0.86
CA LEU A 384 -16.39 -17.81 0.04
C LEU A 384 -15.77 -17.97 -1.35
N LYS A 385 -16.60 -18.24 -2.37
CA LYS A 385 -16.12 -18.60 -3.71
C LYS A 385 -15.85 -17.39 -4.58
N ASP A 386 -16.78 -16.43 -4.57
CA ASP A 386 -16.79 -15.30 -5.49
C ASP A 386 -16.24 -13.99 -4.89
N VAL A 387 -15.90 -13.99 -3.59
CA VAL A 387 -15.31 -12.80 -2.92
C VAL A 387 -13.94 -12.50 -3.50
N LYS A 388 -13.69 -11.22 -3.78
CA LYS A 388 -12.38 -10.67 -4.18
C LYS A 388 -11.87 -9.69 -3.14
N THR A 389 -10.58 -9.34 -3.24
CA THR A 389 -9.99 -8.27 -2.44
C THR A 389 -10.71 -6.95 -2.73
N GLY A 390 -11.15 -6.26 -1.68
CA GLY A 390 -11.93 -5.04 -1.76
C GLY A 390 -13.45 -5.22 -1.67
N ASP A 391 -13.97 -6.46 -1.73
CA ASP A 391 -15.40 -6.70 -1.61
C ASP A 391 -15.90 -6.44 -0.18
N THR A 392 -17.08 -5.83 -0.08
CA THR A 392 -17.76 -5.63 1.21
C THR A 392 -18.71 -6.78 1.49
N LEU A 393 -18.59 -7.30 2.70
CA LEU A 393 -19.43 -8.37 3.24
C LEU A 393 -20.32 -7.81 4.34
N CYS A 394 -21.64 -7.96 4.22
CA CYS A 394 -22.59 -7.41 5.19
C CYS A 394 -23.83 -8.29 5.36
N VAL A 395 -24.79 -7.82 6.16
CA VAL A 395 -26.13 -8.41 6.22
C VAL A 395 -26.98 -7.90 5.04
N GLU A 396 -27.79 -8.78 4.46
CA GLU A 396 -28.62 -8.45 3.31
C GLU A 396 -29.76 -7.46 3.64
N THR A 397 -30.20 -7.46 4.90
CA THR A 397 -31.30 -6.59 5.37
C THR A 397 -30.89 -5.14 5.58
N ASP A 398 -29.59 -4.87 5.71
CA ASP A 398 -29.03 -3.54 5.90
C ASP A 398 -27.68 -3.44 5.15
N PRO A 399 -27.75 -3.39 3.79
CA PRO A 399 -26.58 -3.49 2.95
C PRO A 399 -25.80 -2.17 2.93
N ILE A 400 -24.47 -2.28 2.93
CA ILE A 400 -23.55 -1.17 2.78
C ILE A 400 -22.40 -1.59 1.87
N ILE A 401 -21.87 -0.67 1.08
CA ILE A 401 -20.59 -0.83 0.37
C ILE A 401 -19.58 0.10 1.03
N LEU A 402 -18.59 -0.48 1.67
CA LEU A 402 -17.48 0.27 2.24
C LEU A 402 -16.59 0.81 1.11
N GLU A 403 -15.92 1.92 1.37
CA GLU A 403 -15.06 2.56 0.37
C GLU A 403 -14.06 1.55 -0.25
N ALA A 404 -14.08 1.46 -1.58
CA ALA A 404 -13.24 0.54 -2.32
C ALA A 404 -11.76 0.91 -2.23
N MET A 405 -10.90 -0.10 -2.13
CA MET A 405 -9.45 0.07 -2.24
C MET A 405 -9.09 0.37 -3.69
N LYS A 406 -8.29 1.43 -3.91
CA LYS A 406 -7.75 1.77 -5.23
C LYS A 406 -6.34 1.21 -5.33
N PHE A 407 -6.14 0.28 -6.24
CA PHE A 407 -4.82 -0.30 -6.49
C PHE A 407 -4.13 0.39 -7.66
N PRO A 408 -2.80 0.56 -7.62
CA PRO A 408 -2.04 1.09 -8.74
C PRO A 408 -2.09 0.13 -9.94
N GLU A 409 -2.04 0.69 -11.12
CA GLU A 409 -1.93 -0.09 -12.35
C GLU A 409 -0.55 -0.73 -12.48
N PRO A 410 -0.44 -1.96 -13.03
CA PRO A 410 0.84 -2.59 -13.32
C PRO A 410 1.72 -1.73 -14.22
N VAL A 411 3.03 -1.71 -13.97
CA VAL A 411 3.98 -0.88 -14.74
C VAL A 411 4.86 -1.67 -15.70
N ILE A 412 5.06 -2.97 -15.46
CA ILE A 412 5.82 -3.84 -16.36
C ILE A 412 4.97 -5.02 -16.81
N ALA A 413 5.27 -5.51 -18.01
CA ALA A 413 4.63 -6.71 -18.54
C ALA A 413 5.69 -7.63 -19.19
N VAL A 414 5.46 -8.94 -19.08
CA VAL A 414 6.30 -9.98 -19.72
C VAL A 414 5.39 -11.01 -20.38
N ALA A 415 5.85 -11.59 -21.48
CA ALA A 415 5.22 -12.76 -22.06
C ALA A 415 5.64 -14.02 -21.29
N ILE A 416 4.69 -14.89 -21.00
CA ILE A 416 4.92 -16.16 -20.34
C ILE A 416 4.39 -17.30 -21.19
N GLU A 417 5.23 -18.31 -21.43
CA GLU A 417 4.88 -19.47 -22.26
C GLU A 417 5.20 -20.76 -21.49
N PRO A 418 4.29 -21.74 -21.42
CA PRO A 418 4.59 -23.02 -20.78
C PRO A 418 5.62 -23.77 -21.61
N LYS A 419 6.57 -24.46 -20.95
CA LYS A 419 7.57 -25.28 -21.66
C LYS A 419 6.98 -26.51 -22.34
N THR A 420 5.87 -27.01 -21.81
CA THR A 420 5.20 -28.20 -22.35
C THR A 420 3.71 -27.97 -22.53
N LYS A 421 3.10 -28.71 -23.46
CA LYS A 421 1.65 -28.67 -23.70
C LYS A 421 0.83 -29.10 -22.47
N ALA A 422 1.39 -29.99 -21.63
CA ALA A 422 0.76 -30.44 -20.40
C ALA A 422 0.71 -29.36 -19.31
N ASP A 423 1.60 -28.37 -19.41
CA ASP A 423 1.65 -27.25 -18.46
C ASP A 423 0.69 -26.10 -18.84
N GLN A 424 0.09 -26.14 -20.05
CA GLN A 424 -0.82 -25.08 -20.52
C GLN A 424 -2.02 -24.89 -19.59
N ASP A 425 -2.73 -25.98 -19.26
CA ASP A 425 -3.90 -25.93 -18.38
C ASP A 425 -3.53 -25.55 -16.94
N LYS A 426 -2.39 -26.06 -16.47
CA LYS A 426 -1.86 -25.73 -15.15
C LYS A 426 -1.45 -24.27 -15.08
N LEU A 427 -0.81 -23.73 -16.14
CA LEU A 427 -0.42 -22.31 -16.23
C LEU A 427 -1.66 -21.42 -16.12
N GLY A 428 -2.70 -21.66 -16.91
CA GLY A 428 -3.93 -20.89 -16.87
C GLY A 428 -4.59 -20.89 -15.49
N ASN A 429 -4.67 -22.07 -14.86
CA ASN A 429 -5.25 -22.22 -13.51
C ASN A 429 -4.37 -21.51 -12.45
N GLY A 430 -3.03 -21.67 -12.51
CA GLY A 430 -2.10 -21.01 -11.60
C GLY A 430 -2.18 -19.49 -11.71
N LEU A 431 -2.12 -18.97 -12.93
CA LEU A 431 -2.23 -17.53 -13.19
C LEU A 431 -3.56 -16.94 -12.70
N SER A 432 -4.68 -17.63 -12.93
CA SER A 432 -5.99 -17.19 -12.44
C SER A 432 -6.04 -17.09 -10.93
N LYS A 433 -5.50 -18.08 -10.21
CA LYS A 433 -5.46 -18.07 -8.74
C LYS A 433 -4.56 -16.94 -8.21
N LEU A 434 -3.38 -16.74 -8.82
CA LEU A 434 -2.47 -15.67 -8.44
C LEU A 434 -3.07 -14.28 -8.70
N ALA A 435 -3.82 -14.12 -9.81
CA ALA A 435 -4.55 -12.89 -10.10
C ALA A 435 -5.74 -12.63 -9.15
N ASP A 436 -6.35 -13.69 -8.61
CA ASP A 436 -7.37 -13.54 -7.55
C ASP A 436 -6.76 -13.09 -6.21
N GLU A 437 -5.50 -13.46 -5.94
CA GLU A 437 -4.77 -13.08 -4.73
C GLU A 437 -4.25 -11.64 -4.78
N ASP A 438 -3.73 -11.23 -5.93
CA ASP A 438 -3.08 -9.94 -6.11
C ASP A 438 -3.79 -9.07 -7.16
N PRO A 439 -4.50 -8.02 -6.75
CA PRO A 439 -5.23 -7.14 -7.67
C PRO A 439 -4.31 -6.30 -8.57
N THR A 440 -3.00 -6.21 -8.27
CA THR A 440 -2.01 -5.53 -9.13
C THR A 440 -1.33 -6.48 -10.12
N PHE A 441 -1.60 -7.77 -10.01
CA PHE A 441 -1.17 -8.76 -10.98
C PHE A 441 -2.27 -9.00 -12.02
N ARG A 442 -1.98 -8.76 -13.26
CA ARG A 442 -2.93 -8.93 -14.37
C ARG A 442 -2.43 -9.95 -15.38
N VAL A 443 -3.38 -10.70 -15.91
CA VAL A 443 -3.16 -11.68 -16.96
C VAL A 443 -4.05 -11.33 -18.14
N SER A 444 -3.45 -11.25 -19.31
CA SER A 444 -4.17 -11.01 -20.56
C SER A 444 -3.59 -11.90 -21.66
N THR A 445 -4.36 -12.08 -22.73
CA THR A 445 -3.87 -12.74 -23.94
C THR A 445 -3.76 -11.69 -25.03
N ASP A 446 -2.59 -11.59 -25.62
CA ASP A 446 -2.38 -10.71 -26.77
C ASP A 446 -3.18 -11.24 -27.95
N PRO A 447 -4.12 -10.44 -28.52
CA PRO A 447 -5.00 -10.90 -29.59
C PRO A 447 -4.26 -11.18 -30.93
N GLU A 448 -3.11 -10.56 -31.16
CA GLU A 448 -2.33 -10.74 -32.40
C GLU A 448 -1.37 -11.93 -32.29
N THR A 449 -0.65 -12.03 -31.18
CA THR A 449 0.37 -13.06 -30.98
C THR A 449 -0.16 -14.30 -30.26
N SER A 450 -1.36 -14.22 -29.68
CA SER A 450 -1.93 -15.26 -28.80
C SER A 450 -1.05 -15.60 -27.57
N GLN A 451 -0.08 -14.75 -27.28
CA GLN A 451 0.79 -14.91 -26.12
C GLN A 451 0.04 -14.56 -24.83
N THR A 452 0.31 -15.30 -23.78
CA THR A 452 -0.12 -14.95 -22.45
C THR A 452 0.81 -13.87 -21.89
N ILE A 453 0.28 -12.71 -21.60
CA ILE A 453 1.00 -11.59 -21.01
C ILE A 453 0.65 -11.50 -19.54
N ILE A 454 1.67 -11.42 -18.69
CA ILE A 454 1.53 -11.13 -17.27
C ILE A 454 2.10 -9.75 -16.98
N ALA A 455 1.38 -8.96 -16.19
CA ALA A 455 1.76 -7.62 -15.81
C ALA A 455 1.78 -7.45 -14.29
N GLY A 456 2.74 -6.69 -13.78
CA GLY A 456 2.95 -6.48 -12.35
C GLY A 456 3.64 -5.15 -12.03
N MET A 457 3.89 -4.92 -10.75
CA MET A 457 4.40 -3.66 -10.22
C MET A 457 5.90 -3.47 -10.43
N GLY A 458 6.66 -4.54 -10.61
CA GLY A 458 8.11 -4.49 -10.80
C GLY A 458 8.68 -5.84 -11.21
N GLU A 459 9.99 -5.87 -11.50
CA GLU A 459 10.71 -7.07 -11.93
C GLU A 459 10.67 -8.15 -10.84
N LEU A 460 10.94 -7.75 -9.59
CA LEU A 460 10.90 -8.66 -8.44
C LEU A 460 9.50 -9.26 -8.24
N HIS A 461 8.45 -8.46 -8.40
CA HIS A 461 7.07 -8.94 -8.30
C HIS A 461 6.79 -10.05 -9.32
N LEU A 462 7.10 -9.83 -10.60
CA LEU A 462 6.89 -10.85 -11.63
C LEU A 462 7.80 -12.08 -11.45
N GLU A 463 9.03 -11.90 -10.99
CA GLU A 463 9.94 -12.99 -10.68
C GLU A 463 9.37 -13.91 -9.59
N ILE A 464 8.80 -13.33 -8.53
CA ILE A 464 8.15 -14.07 -7.45
C ILE A 464 6.91 -14.82 -7.95
N ILE A 465 6.07 -14.18 -8.76
CA ILE A 465 4.91 -14.82 -9.38
C ILE A 465 5.31 -16.05 -10.20
N VAL A 466 6.35 -15.92 -11.01
CA VAL A 466 6.84 -17.04 -11.83
C VAL A 466 7.45 -18.15 -10.97
N ASP A 467 8.16 -17.81 -9.93
CA ASP A 467 8.72 -18.82 -9.01
C ASP A 467 7.60 -19.52 -8.22
N ARG A 468 6.54 -18.80 -7.83
CA ARG A 468 5.33 -19.39 -7.24
C ARG A 468 4.62 -20.35 -8.20
N LEU A 469 4.51 -20.01 -9.48
CA LEU A 469 3.96 -20.93 -10.50
C LEU A 469 4.76 -22.24 -10.54
N ARG A 470 6.07 -22.17 -10.44
CA ARG A 470 6.92 -23.35 -10.42
C ARG A 470 6.76 -24.18 -9.15
N ARG A 471 6.83 -23.53 -7.97
CA ARG A 471 6.83 -24.23 -6.65
C ARG A 471 5.42 -24.71 -6.24
N GLU A 472 4.41 -23.87 -6.40
CA GLU A 472 3.08 -24.16 -5.90
C GLU A 472 2.21 -24.93 -6.91
N PHE A 473 2.39 -24.66 -8.21
CA PHE A 473 1.57 -25.23 -9.27
C PHE A 473 2.30 -26.25 -10.16
N GLY A 474 3.63 -26.41 -9.96
CA GLY A 474 4.44 -27.34 -10.74
C GLY A 474 4.48 -26.99 -12.23
N VAL A 475 4.48 -25.70 -12.57
CA VAL A 475 4.50 -25.21 -13.95
C VAL A 475 5.89 -24.67 -14.28
N GLU A 476 6.52 -25.22 -15.30
CA GLU A 476 7.70 -24.62 -15.89
C GLU A 476 7.33 -23.75 -17.09
N ALA A 477 7.76 -22.50 -17.07
CA ALA A 477 7.46 -21.53 -18.10
C ALA A 477 8.73 -20.81 -18.59
N ASN A 478 8.71 -20.41 -19.86
CA ASN A 478 9.68 -19.47 -20.43
C ASN A 478 9.10 -18.05 -20.27
N ILE A 479 9.99 -17.13 -19.94
CA ILE A 479 9.63 -15.71 -19.79
C ILE A 479 10.27 -14.95 -20.95
N GLY A 480 9.44 -14.15 -21.64
CA GLY A 480 9.92 -13.19 -22.62
C GLY A 480 10.56 -11.97 -21.96
N ARG A 481 11.15 -11.07 -22.78
CA ARG A 481 11.66 -9.80 -22.26
C ARG A 481 10.52 -9.02 -21.62
N PRO A 482 10.75 -8.33 -20.48
CA PRO A 482 9.79 -7.44 -19.91
C PRO A 482 9.34 -6.39 -20.94
N GLN A 483 8.04 -6.13 -21.02
CA GLN A 483 7.50 -5.06 -21.82
C GLN A 483 7.19 -3.86 -20.94
N VAL A 484 7.44 -2.68 -21.45
CA VAL A 484 7.14 -1.41 -20.76
C VAL A 484 5.69 -1.04 -21.02
N ALA A 485 4.94 -0.74 -19.99
CA ALA A 485 3.58 -0.24 -20.12
C ALA A 485 3.60 1.23 -20.55
N TYR A 486 3.78 1.47 -21.84
CA TYR A 486 3.68 2.80 -22.42
C TYR A 486 2.26 3.35 -22.29
N ARG A 487 2.13 4.67 -22.35
CA ARG A 487 0.87 5.40 -22.38
C ARG A 487 0.90 6.42 -23.51
N GLU A 488 -0.25 6.91 -23.86
CA GLU A 488 -0.39 8.04 -24.79
C GLU A 488 -0.98 9.24 -24.05
N THR A 489 -0.67 10.44 -24.52
CA THR A 489 -1.34 11.67 -24.11
C THR A 489 -1.30 12.68 -25.24
N ILE A 490 -1.82 13.88 -25.03
CA ILE A 490 -1.87 14.95 -26.03
C ILE A 490 -1.13 16.18 -25.54
N ARG A 491 -0.56 16.94 -26.48
CA ARG A 491 0.12 18.21 -26.17
C ARG A 491 -0.79 19.43 -26.30
N ASN A 492 -1.74 19.39 -27.22
CA ASN A 492 -2.54 20.55 -27.61
C ASN A 492 -4.02 20.29 -27.35
N ARG A 493 -4.76 21.37 -27.19
CA ARG A 493 -6.22 21.33 -27.19
C ARG A 493 -6.74 21.17 -28.64
N ALA A 494 -7.78 20.35 -28.77
CA ALA A 494 -8.57 20.25 -30.03
C ALA A 494 -10.01 20.63 -29.72
N GLU A 495 -10.53 21.57 -30.45
CA GLU A 495 -11.88 22.12 -30.23
C GLU A 495 -12.82 21.76 -31.38
N ASN A 496 -14.11 21.65 -31.07
CA ASN A 496 -15.21 21.44 -32.01
C ASN A 496 -14.96 20.26 -32.96
N VAL A 497 -14.47 19.15 -32.40
CA VAL A 497 -14.24 17.94 -33.21
C VAL A 497 -15.53 17.14 -33.32
N GLU A 498 -15.99 16.97 -34.52
CA GLU A 498 -17.23 16.29 -34.85
C GLU A 498 -17.02 14.79 -35.02
N GLY A 499 -17.87 13.98 -34.39
CA GLY A 499 -18.01 12.55 -34.63
C GLY A 499 -19.43 12.27 -35.10
N LYS A 500 -19.58 11.83 -36.34
CA LYS A 500 -20.88 11.56 -36.92
C LYS A 500 -20.96 10.15 -37.48
N PHE A 501 -21.85 9.37 -36.93
CA PHE A 501 -22.13 8.02 -37.37
C PHE A 501 -23.51 7.97 -38.01
N VAL A 502 -23.55 7.69 -39.32
CA VAL A 502 -24.79 7.54 -40.09
C VAL A 502 -24.70 6.25 -40.88
N ARG A 503 -25.65 5.36 -40.69
CA ARG A 503 -25.76 4.11 -41.45
C ARG A 503 -27.22 3.86 -41.81
N GLN A 504 -27.51 3.75 -43.13
CA GLN A 504 -28.81 3.36 -43.67
C GLN A 504 -28.66 2.00 -44.37
N THR A 505 -29.35 0.97 -43.90
CA THR A 505 -29.40 -0.36 -44.51
C THR A 505 -30.85 -0.79 -44.52
N GLY A 506 -31.60 -0.45 -45.62
CA GLY A 506 -32.89 -1.05 -45.95
C GLY A 506 -33.97 -1.22 -44.88
N GLY A 507 -33.97 -0.43 -43.82
CA GLY A 507 -34.84 -0.49 -42.65
C GLY A 507 -34.62 0.71 -41.73
N ARG A 508 -34.75 0.54 -40.40
CA ARG A 508 -34.45 1.58 -39.41
C ARG A 508 -32.96 1.96 -39.51
N GLY A 509 -32.66 3.24 -39.76
CA GLY A 509 -31.31 3.79 -39.84
C GLY A 509 -30.61 3.80 -38.47
N GLN A 510 -29.33 4.16 -38.47
CA GLN A 510 -28.57 4.46 -37.25
C GLN A 510 -27.99 5.89 -37.40
N TYR A 511 -28.21 6.72 -36.38
CA TYR A 511 -27.74 8.09 -36.36
C TYR A 511 -27.19 8.46 -34.99
N GLY A 512 -25.95 8.92 -34.95
CA GLY A 512 -25.31 9.50 -33.76
C GLY A 512 -24.39 10.65 -34.18
N HIS A 513 -24.52 11.81 -33.55
CA HIS A 513 -23.72 12.98 -33.87
C HIS A 513 -23.31 13.68 -32.57
N VAL A 514 -22.03 13.87 -32.36
CA VAL A 514 -21.43 14.52 -31.19
C VAL A 514 -20.34 15.48 -31.62
N VAL A 515 -20.16 16.55 -30.86
CA VAL A 515 -19.05 17.48 -30.99
C VAL A 515 -18.38 17.60 -29.63
N ILE A 516 -17.07 17.38 -29.59
CA ILE A 516 -16.29 17.39 -28.38
C ILE A 516 -15.12 18.38 -28.45
N ASN A 517 -14.73 18.88 -27.32
CA ASN A 517 -13.42 19.50 -27.08
C ASN A 517 -12.55 18.55 -26.28
N VAL A 518 -11.27 18.51 -26.57
CA VAL A 518 -10.30 17.73 -25.85
C VAL A 518 -9.12 18.59 -25.46
N GLU A 519 -8.71 18.53 -24.22
CA GLU A 519 -7.55 19.26 -23.71
C GLU A 519 -6.65 18.35 -22.84
N PRO A 520 -5.33 18.66 -22.77
CA PRO A 520 -4.43 17.96 -21.87
C PRO A 520 -4.90 18.12 -20.43
N GLY A 521 -4.97 17.02 -19.69
CA GLY A 521 -5.17 17.00 -18.25
C GLY A 521 -3.87 17.27 -17.49
N THR A 522 -3.98 17.45 -16.18
CA THR A 522 -2.80 17.47 -15.31
C THR A 522 -2.23 16.06 -15.16
N PRO A 523 -0.91 15.88 -15.07
CA PRO A 523 -0.30 14.58 -14.86
C PRO A 523 -0.96 13.82 -13.69
N GLY A 524 -1.40 12.59 -13.94
CA GLY A 524 -2.10 11.75 -12.97
C GLY A 524 -3.61 12.01 -12.84
N SER A 525 -4.19 12.92 -13.62
CA SER A 525 -5.66 13.16 -13.62
C SER A 525 -6.47 12.06 -14.30
N GLY A 526 -5.81 11.23 -15.12
CA GLY A 526 -6.47 10.17 -15.87
C GLY A 526 -7.42 10.71 -16.93
N PHE A 527 -8.60 10.10 -17.05
CA PHE A 527 -9.65 10.53 -17.98
C PHE A 527 -10.76 11.29 -17.24
N VAL A 528 -11.01 12.52 -17.67
CA VAL A 528 -12.08 13.37 -17.14
C VAL A 528 -13.08 13.66 -18.24
N PHE A 529 -14.36 13.40 -18.00
CA PHE A 529 -15.45 13.72 -18.92
C PHE A 529 -16.37 14.79 -18.32
N GLU A 530 -16.66 15.82 -19.10
CA GLU A 530 -17.60 16.88 -18.71
C GLU A 530 -18.73 17.00 -19.74
N ASP A 531 -19.96 16.92 -19.27
CA ASP A 531 -21.14 17.23 -20.06
C ASP A 531 -21.39 18.75 -20.06
N LYS A 532 -21.25 19.36 -21.23
CA LYS A 532 -21.50 20.79 -21.48
C LYS A 532 -22.72 21.02 -22.41
N ILE A 533 -23.57 20.02 -22.58
CA ILE A 533 -24.74 20.11 -23.43
C ILE A 533 -25.72 21.14 -22.87
N VAL A 534 -26.11 22.08 -23.73
CA VAL A 534 -27.11 23.11 -23.41
C VAL A 534 -28.32 22.93 -24.32
N GLY A 535 -29.52 23.12 -23.76
CA GLY A 535 -30.77 23.11 -24.53
C GLY A 535 -31.27 21.73 -24.95
N GLY A 536 -30.70 20.62 -24.42
CA GLY A 536 -31.21 19.28 -24.67
C GLY A 536 -31.01 18.78 -26.11
N VAL A 537 -30.01 19.30 -26.84
CA VAL A 537 -29.69 18.91 -28.23
C VAL A 537 -29.28 17.43 -28.35
N ILE A 538 -28.88 16.81 -27.26
CA ILE A 538 -28.72 15.37 -27.12
C ILE A 538 -29.56 14.93 -25.89
N PRO A 539 -30.47 13.95 -26.02
CA PRO A 539 -31.16 13.36 -24.90
C PRO A 539 -30.18 12.80 -23.86
N ARG A 540 -30.50 12.94 -22.56
CA ARG A 540 -29.64 12.53 -21.47
C ARG A 540 -29.25 11.04 -21.51
N GLU A 541 -30.14 10.19 -22.01
CA GLU A 541 -29.91 8.75 -22.18
C GLU A 541 -28.72 8.42 -23.11
N TYR A 542 -28.34 9.34 -24.02
CA TYR A 542 -27.22 9.11 -24.94
C TYR A 542 -25.87 9.65 -24.43
N ILE A 543 -25.85 10.46 -23.39
CA ILE A 543 -24.59 11.05 -22.85
C ILE A 543 -23.67 9.95 -22.30
N ASN A 544 -24.18 9.03 -21.51
CA ASN A 544 -23.45 7.88 -20.98
C ASN A 544 -22.87 6.97 -22.08
N PRO A 545 -23.65 6.56 -23.12
CA PRO A 545 -23.11 5.88 -24.30
C PRO A 545 -21.97 6.63 -24.99
N VAL A 546 -22.04 7.96 -25.12
CA VAL A 546 -20.94 8.76 -25.68
C VAL A 546 -19.68 8.65 -24.82
N GLU A 547 -19.80 8.85 -23.50
CA GLU A 547 -18.68 8.71 -22.59
C GLU A 547 -18.06 7.31 -22.67
N GLN A 548 -18.88 6.26 -22.68
CA GLN A 548 -18.42 4.89 -22.82
C GLN A 548 -17.65 4.65 -24.12
N GLY A 549 -18.16 5.17 -25.24
CA GLY A 549 -17.49 5.07 -26.55
C GLY A 549 -16.14 5.80 -26.59
N ILE A 550 -16.04 6.95 -25.91
CA ILE A 550 -14.80 7.70 -25.74
C ILE A 550 -13.82 6.90 -24.88
N ARG A 551 -14.25 6.41 -23.74
CA ARG A 551 -13.42 5.65 -22.79
C ARG A 551 -12.82 4.41 -23.45
N GLU A 552 -13.63 3.59 -24.09
CA GLU A 552 -13.16 2.39 -24.81
C GLU A 552 -12.14 2.72 -25.92
N ALA A 553 -12.34 3.85 -26.61
CA ALA A 553 -11.40 4.27 -27.64
C ALA A 553 -10.06 4.74 -27.05
N LEU A 554 -10.08 5.40 -25.90
CA LEU A 554 -8.88 5.82 -25.18
C LEU A 554 -8.11 4.63 -24.60
N GLU A 555 -8.81 3.62 -24.11
CA GLU A 555 -8.19 2.38 -23.59
C GLU A 555 -7.41 1.61 -24.67
N ASN A 556 -7.88 1.64 -25.92
CA ASN A 556 -7.23 0.97 -27.05
C ASN A 556 -6.10 1.78 -27.68
N GLY A 557 -5.89 3.02 -27.24
CA GLY A 557 -4.89 3.92 -27.81
C GLY A 557 -5.25 4.42 -29.23
N ILE A 558 -4.52 5.42 -29.69
CA ILE A 558 -4.82 6.08 -30.99
C ILE A 558 -3.55 6.32 -31.81
N LEU A 559 -2.41 6.49 -31.14
CA LEU A 559 -1.10 6.72 -31.76
C LEU A 559 -0.36 5.41 -32.00
N ALA A 560 -0.22 4.59 -30.98
CA ALA A 560 0.59 3.38 -30.98
C ALA A 560 -0.10 2.17 -30.31
N GLY A 561 -1.39 2.28 -30.01
CA GLY A 561 -2.16 1.22 -29.37
C GLY A 561 -2.01 1.14 -27.85
N TYR A 562 -1.47 2.18 -27.21
CA TYR A 562 -1.36 2.27 -25.77
C TYR A 562 -2.44 3.16 -25.16
N PRO A 563 -2.95 2.86 -23.96
CA PRO A 563 -4.01 3.65 -23.33
C PRO A 563 -3.65 5.14 -23.25
N VAL A 564 -4.59 5.99 -23.63
CA VAL A 564 -4.48 7.45 -23.53
C VAL A 564 -4.85 7.88 -22.12
N ILE A 565 -3.97 8.64 -21.47
CA ILE A 565 -4.17 9.16 -20.10
C ILE A 565 -4.02 10.68 -20.06
N ASP A 566 -4.47 11.26 -18.95
CA ASP A 566 -4.35 12.68 -18.65
C ASP A 566 -4.97 13.55 -19.74
N VAL A 567 -6.23 13.25 -20.03
CA VAL A 567 -7.05 13.98 -21.00
C VAL A 567 -8.39 14.37 -20.40
N LYS A 568 -8.81 15.59 -20.67
CA LYS A 568 -10.13 16.09 -20.35
C LYS A 568 -10.93 16.25 -21.62
N VAL A 569 -12.14 15.70 -21.61
CA VAL A 569 -13.07 15.74 -22.75
C VAL A 569 -14.35 16.45 -22.34
N GLU A 570 -14.73 17.46 -23.09
CA GLU A 570 -15.99 18.18 -22.94
C GLU A 570 -16.92 17.82 -24.10
N LEU A 571 -18.09 17.30 -23.79
CA LEU A 571 -19.16 17.12 -24.79
C LEU A 571 -19.93 18.45 -24.93
N VAL A 572 -19.73 19.17 -26.03
CA VAL A 572 -20.22 20.56 -26.18
C VAL A 572 -21.47 20.69 -27.03
N PHE A 573 -21.64 19.81 -28.03
CA PHE A 573 -22.78 19.85 -28.93
C PHE A 573 -23.03 18.48 -29.56
N GLY A 574 -24.16 18.33 -30.21
CA GLY A 574 -24.53 17.20 -31.05
C GLY A 574 -25.93 17.32 -31.57
N SER A 575 -26.40 16.29 -32.24
CA SER A 575 -27.79 16.22 -32.73
C SER A 575 -28.27 14.78 -32.73
N TYR A 576 -29.54 14.60 -32.59
CA TYR A 576 -30.20 13.29 -32.61
C TYR A 576 -31.32 13.27 -33.66
N HIS A 577 -31.75 12.08 -34.01
CA HIS A 577 -32.88 11.84 -34.91
C HIS A 577 -33.89 10.93 -34.18
N ASP A 578 -35.16 11.37 -34.10
CA ASP A 578 -36.17 10.71 -33.25
C ASP A 578 -36.37 9.20 -33.55
N VAL A 579 -36.11 8.77 -34.79
CA VAL A 579 -36.34 7.39 -35.24
C VAL A 579 -35.05 6.57 -35.31
N ASP A 580 -33.95 7.19 -35.76
CA ASP A 580 -32.70 6.50 -36.13
C ASP A 580 -31.61 6.59 -35.07
N SER A 581 -31.80 7.41 -34.02
CA SER A 581 -30.83 7.48 -32.92
C SER A 581 -30.92 6.28 -32.01
N SER A 582 -29.77 5.84 -31.53
CA SER A 582 -29.62 4.73 -30.59
C SER A 582 -28.38 4.90 -29.74
N GLU A 583 -28.35 4.26 -28.55
CA GLU A 583 -27.17 4.24 -27.69
C GLU A 583 -25.91 3.77 -28.42
N MET A 584 -26.02 2.72 -29.23
CA MET A 584 -24.90 2.19 -30.01
C MET A 584 -24.39 3.21 -31.04
N ALA A 585 -25.29 3.98 -31.71
CA ALA A 585 -24.89 4.98 -32.66
C ALA A 585 -24.13 6.15 -32.01
N PHE A 586 -24.57 6.58 -30.81
CA PHE A 586 -23.88 7.60 -30.01
C PHE A 586 -22.57 7.11 -29.44
N LYS A 587 -22.49 5.85 -28.99
CA LYS A 587 -21.24 5.21 -28.58
C LYS A 587 -20.19 5.21 -29.70
N ILE A 588 -20.60 4.84 -30.91
CA ILE A 588 -19.71 4.86 -32.09
C ILE A 588 -19.34 6.30 -32.48
N ALA A 589 -20.28 7.23 -32.43
CA ALA A 589 -20.01 8.65 -32.72
C ALA A 589 -18.99 9.24 -31.71
N GLY A 590 -19.11 8.92 -30.41
CA GLY A 590 -18.16 9.28 -29.39
C GLY A 590 -16.76 8.72 -29.66
N SER A 591 -16.69 7.44 -30.00
CA SER A 591 -15.42 6.78 -30.38
C SER A 591 -14.77 7.41 -31.62
N MET A 592 -15.56 7.81 -32.63
CA MET A 592 -15.05 8.50 -33.82
C MET A 592 -14.52 9.90 -33.47
N ALA A 593 -15.31 10.67 -32.71
CA ALA A 593 -14.96 12.04 -32.32
C ALA A 593 -13.63 12.06 -31.57
N ILE A 594 -13.45 11.18 -30.55
CA ILE A 594 -12.24 11.18 -29.74
C ILE A 594 -11.02 10.76 -30.54
N LYS A 595 -11.12 9.78 -31.44
CA LYS A 595 -10.01 9.37 -32.29
C LYS A 595 -9.50 10.50 -33.15
N ASP A 596 -10.42 11.27 -33.74
CA ASP A 596 -10.06 12.42 -34.56
C ASP A 596 -9.55 13.61 -33.74
N ALA A 597 -10.11 13.81 -32.56
CA ALA A 597 -9.64 14.83 -31.61
C ALA A 597 -8.21 14.59 -31.14
N ILE A 598 -7.89 13.36 -30.73
CA ILE A 598 -6.54 13.00 -30.29
C ILE A 598 -5.53 13.19 -31.42
N ARG A 599 -5.86 12.77 -32.68
CA ARG A 599 -4.96 12.98 -33.82
C ARG A 599 -4.68 14.46 -34.08
N LYS A 600 -5.68 15.33 -33.95
CA LYS A 600 -5.54 16.78 -34.10
C LYS A 600 -4.77 17.42 -32.94
N ALA A 601 -4.88 16.85 -31.73
CA ALA A 601 -4.28 17.37 -30.53
C ALA A 601 -2.77 17.04 -30.36
N LYS A 602 -2.11 16.50 -31.38
CA LYS A 602 -0.70 16.07 -31.36
C LYS A 602 -0.42 15.05 -30.28
N PRO A 603 -0.85 13.81 -30.48
CA PRO A 603 -0.59 12.74 -29.51
C PRO A 603 0.90 12.45 -29.38
N VAL A 604 1.31 12.10 -28.18
CA VAL A 604 2.68 11.71 -27.82
C VAL A 604 2.69 10.44 -26.98
N LEU A 605 3.76 9.67 -27.10
CA LEU A 605 3.98 8.48 -26.32
C LEU A 605 4.65 8.83 -24.99
N LEU A 606 4.19 8.21 -23.92
CA LEU A 606 4.74 8.34 -22.58
C LEU A 606 5.40 7.03 -22.13
N GLU A 607 6.52 7.16 -21.43
CA GLU A 607 7.21 6.06 -20.77
C GLU A 607 7.22 6.25 -19.25
N PRO A 608 7.15 5.16 -18.46
CA PRO A 608 7.26 5.24 -17.02
C PRO A 608 8.70 5.56 -16.61
N ILE A 609 8.85 6.61 -15.79
CA ILE A 609 10.10 7.01 -15.16
C ILE A 609 10.14 6.44 -13.76
N MET A 610 11.28 5.84 -13.42
CA MET A 610 11.55 5.27 -12.12
C MET A 610 12.47 6.19 -11.33
N ASP A 611 12.14 6.47 -10.08
CA ASP A 611 13.09 7.01 -9.13
C ASP A 611 13.98 5.89 -8.62
N VAL A 612 15.25 5.99 -8.94
CA VAL A 612 16.28 5.00 -8.63
C VAL A 612 17.20 5.55 -7.57
N GLU A 613 17.36 4.84 -6.47
CA GLU A 613 18.37 5.11 -5.45
C GLU A 613 19.41 4.01 -5.46
N VAL A 614 20.68 4.37 -5.65
CA VAL A 614 21.81 3.43 -5.63
C VAL A 614 22.69 3.74 -4.43
N VAL A 615 22.84 2.79 -3.53
CA VAL A 615 23.73 2.88 -2.37
C VAL A 615 25.01 2.12 -2.67
N THR A 616 26.16 2.81 -2.61
CA THR A 616 27.44 2.26 -3.03
C THR A 616 28.61 2.81 -2.22
N PRO A 617 29.71 2.06 -2.05
CA PRO A 617 30.99 2.64 -1.60
C PRO A 617 31.47 3.74 -2.57
N ALA A 618 32.20 4.72 -2.03
CA ALA A 618 32.64 5.89 -2.79
C ALA A 618 33.48 5.55 -4.05
N GLU A 619 34.21 4.46 -4.01
CA GLU A 619 35.09 3.99 -5.09
C GLU A 619 34.35 3.62 -6.39
N TYR A 620 33.08 3.18 -6.30
CA TYR A 620 32.28 2.77 -7.49
C TYR A 620 31.35 3.88 -7.99
N MET A 621 31.25 5.01 -7.28
CA MET A 621 30.28 6.06 -7.56
C MET A 621 30.39 6.59 -8.99
N GLY A 622 31.61 6.81 -9.50
CA GLY A 622 31.82 7.36 -10.83
C GLY A 622 31.30 6.46 -11.95
N ASP A 623 31.62 5.16 -11.86
CA ASP A 623 31.18 4.17 -12.85
C ASP A 623 29.66 3.98 -12.85
N LEU A 624 29.04 4.01 -11.67
CA LEU A 624 27.58 3.88 -11.52
C LEU A 624 26.83 5.11 -12.02
N ILE A 625 27.34 6.32 -11.81
CA ILE A 625 26.77 7.54 -12.40
C ILE A 625 26.89 7.50 -13.92
N GLY A 626 28.02 7.03 -14.44
CA GLY A 626 28.23 6.83 -15.88
C GLY A 626 27.23 5.84 -16.48
N ASP A 627 27.01 4.71 -15.83
CA ASP A 627 26.04 3.71 -16.26
C ASP A 627 24.59 4.25 -16.21
N LEU A 628 24.18 4.86 -15.10
CA LEU A 628 22.84 5.48 -14.99
C LEU A 628 22.62 6.55 -16.07
N SER A 629 23.63 7.36 -16.37
CA SER A 629 23.57 8.38 -17.43
C SER A 629 23.45 7.73 -18.82
N SER A 630 24.16 6.63 -19.07
CA SER A 630 24.06 5.88 -20.32
C SER A 630 22.66 5.28 -20.54
N ARG A 631 21.93 5.00 -19.46
CA ARG A 631 20.53 4.55 -19.43
C ARG A 631 19.52 5.68 -19.50
N ARG A 632 19.90 6.84 -20.01
CA ARG A 632 19.04 8.03 -20.08
C ARG A 632 18.64 8.56 -18.69
N GLY A 633 19.31 8.11 -17.64
CA GLY A 633 19.06 8.55 -16.27
C GLY A 633 19.48 10.00 -16.04
N ARG A 634 18.65 10.74 -15.33
CA ARG A 634 18.95 12.09 -14.84
C ARG A 634 19.32 11.99 -13.37
N VAL A 635 20.61 12.14 -13.07
CA VAL A 635 21.07 12.14 -11.68
C VAL A 635 20.63 13.44 -11.01
N GLY A 636 19.74 13.31 -10.02
CA GLY A 636 19.11 14.44 -9.32
C GLY A 636 19.84 14.86 -8.05
N GLY A 637 20.63 13.99 -7.45
CA GLY A 637 21.33 14.30 -6.21
C GLY A 637 22.28 13.20 -5.75
N MET A 638 23.21 13.59 -4.91
CA MET A 638 24.13 12.68 -4.23
C MET A 638 24.18 13.06 -2.76
N THR A 639 24.00 12.08 -1.89
CA THR A 639 24.08 12.24 -0.45
C THR A 639 25.06 11.22 0.13
N GLU A 640 25.54 11.48 1.32
CA GLU A 640 26.36 10.53 2.06
C GLU A 640 25.55 10.00 3.23
N ARG A 641 25.52 8.69 3.39
CA ARG A 641 24.78 8.02 4.45
C ARG A 641 25.64 6.90 5.03
N ALA A 642 26.00 7.02 6.30
CA ALA A 642 26.77 6.00 7.03
C ALA A 642 28.06 5.52 6.32
N GLY A 643 28.79 6.43 5.67
CA GLY A 643 30.01 6.12 4.92
C GLY A 643 29.79 5.53 3.53
N ALA A 644 28.55 5.34 3.11
CA ALA A 644 28.18 4.98 1.75
C ALA A 644 27.69 6.21 0.96
N ARG A 645 27.88 6.18 -0.35
CA ARG A 645 27.32 7.18 -1.27
C ARG A 645 25.97 6.74 -1.76
N VAL A 646 25.02 7.65 -1.73
CA VAL A 646 23.67 7.43 -2.24
C VAL A 646 23.48 8.29 -3.47
N ILE A 647 23.21 7.65 -4.60
CA ILE A 647 22.98 8.30 -5.90
C ILE A 647 21.48 8.22 -6.18
N GLY A 648 20.81 9.37 -6.24
CA GLY A 648 19.42 9.46 -6.68
C GLY A 648 19.35 9.81 -8.18
N ALA A 649 18.59 9.06 -8.95
CA ALA A 649 18.40 9.30 -10.37
C ALA A 649 16.98 8.95 -10.82
N SER A 650 16.45 9.69 -11.80
CA SER A 650 15.22 9.36 -12.50
C SER A 650 15.57 8.70 -13.83
N VAL A 651 15.16 7.44 -14.02
CA VAL A 651 15.56 6.62 -15.17
C VAL A 651 14.33 5.98 -15.81
N PRO A 652 14.21 5.95 -17.17
CA PRO A 652 13.14 5.24 -17.83
C PRO A 652 13.18 3.74 -17.51
N LEU A 653 12.00 3.15 -17.19
CA LEU A 653 11.90 1.73 -16.84
C LEU A 653 12.51 0.81 -17.91
N GLY A 654 12.28 1.12 -19.19
CA GLY A 654 12.82 0.33 -20.31
C GLY A 654 14.34 0.20 -20.31
N GLU A 655 15.05 1.15 -19.71
CA GLU A 655 16.52 1.14 -19.62
C GLU A 655 17.03 0.44 -18.33
N MET A 656 16.13 0.13 -17.41
CA MET A 656 16.48 -0.52 -16.13
C MET A 656 16.49 -2.05 -16.18
N PHE A 657 15.98 -2.65 -17.25
CA PHE A 657 16.01 -4.10 -17.39
C PHE A 657 17.44 -4.65 -17.39
N GLY A 658 17.69 -5.64 -16.53
CA GLY A 658 19.01 -6.22 -16.32
C GLY A 658 19.99 -5.34 -15.52
N TYR A 659 19.54 -4.19 -14.98
CA TYR A 659 20.38 -3.29 -14.20
C TYR A 659 21.01 -3.96 -12.98
N SER A 660 20.27 -4.84 -12.29
CA SER A 660 20.79 -5.59 -11.13
C SER A 660 22.09 -6.33 -11.44
N THR A 661 22.17 -6.97 -12.62
CA THR A 661 23.38 -7.68 -13.06
C THR A 661 24.53 -6.74 -13.37
N THR A 662 24.23 -5.62 -14.06
CA THR A 662 25.23 -4.59 -14.38
C THR A 662 25.76 -3.94 -13.09
N LEU A 663 24.87 -3.60 -12.15
CA LEU A 663 25.23 -3.01 -10.86
C LEU A 663 26.18 -3.91 -10.06
N ARG A 664 25.85 -5.21 -9.97
CA ARG A 664 26.70 -6.21 -9.31
C ARG A 664 28.08 -6.31 -9.96
N SER A 665 28.13 -6.30 -11.28
CA SER A 665 29.39 -6.34 -12.03
C SER A 665 30.24 -5.10 -11.75
N LEU A 666 29.66 -3.90 -11.83
CA LEU A 666 30.38 -2.64 -11.66
C LEU A 666 30.83 -2.40 -10.23
N SER A 667 30.06 -2.88 -9.26
CA SER A 667 30.32 -2.66 -7.83
C SER A 667 30.95 -3.86 -7.11
N GLN A 668 31.28 -4.92 -7.83
CA GLN A 668 31.76 -6.18 -7.24
C GLN A 668 30.78 -6.76 -6.19
N GLY A 669 29.48 -6.56 -6.41
CA GLY A 669 28.42 -6.98 -5.50
C GLY A 669 28.23 -6.11 -4.25
N ARG A 670 28.92 -4.96 -4.14
CA ARG A 670 28.86 -4.10 -2.95
C ARG A 670 27.81 -2.99 -3.03
N ALA A 671 27.25 -2.70 -4.20
CA ALA A 671 26.18 -1.74 -4.35
C ALA A 671 24.82 -2.44 -4.35
N VAL A 672 23.85 -1.74 -3.81
CA VAL A 672 22.44 -2.13 -3.86
C VAL A 672 21.64 -0.98 -4.47
N TYR A 673 20.51 -1.29 -5.09
CA TYR A 673 19.61 -0.27 -5.60
C TYR A 673 18.18 -0.58 -5.24
N THR A 674 17.40 0.48 -5.20
CA THR A 674 15.95 0.42 -5.16
C THR A 674 15.41 1.29 -6.28
N MET A 675 14.26 0.93 -6.83
CA MET A 675 13.57 1.76 -7.79
C MET A 675 12.08 1.74 -7.51
N GLN A 676 11.43 2.87 -7.74
CA GLN A 676 10.00 3.01 -7.59
C GLN A 676 9.45 3.81 -8.77
N PHE A 677 8.20 3.55 -9.13
CA PHE A 677 7.53 4.35 -10.14
C PHE A 677 7.37 5.79 -9.63
N ALA A 678 7.83 6.77 -10.41
CA ALA A 678 7.69 8.19 -10.10
C ALA A 678 6.52 8.82 -10.88
N HIS A 679 6.62 8.83 -12.20
CA HIS A 679 5.64 9.46 -13.09
C HIS A 679 5.82 8.96 -14.53
N TYR A 680 4.92 9.35 -15.41
CA TYR A 680 5.08 9.18 -16.85
C TYR A 680 5.74 10.43 -17.45
N GLU A 681 6.65 10.25 -18.40
CA GLU A 681 7.32 11.33 -19.15
C GLU A 681 7.29 11.03 -20.64
N GLU A 682 7.37 12.07 -21.46
CA GLU A 682 7.34 11.92 -22.90
C GLU A 682 8.58 11.20 -23.45
N VAL A 683 8.34 10.18 -24.27
CA VAL A 683 9.41 9.42 -24.94
C VAL A 683 10.09 10.30 -25.99
N PRO A 684 11.45 10.33 -26.04
CA PRO A 684 12.16 11.02 -27.12
C PRO A 684 11.73 10.55 -28.51
N LYS A 685 11.62 11.48 -29.45
CA LYS A 685 11.06 11.22 -30.78
C LYS A 685 11.66 10.01 -31.49
N SER A 686 12.99 9.87 -31.48
CA SER A 686 13.67 8.73 -32.12
C SER A 686 13.28 7.37 -31.50
N LYS A 687 13.09 7.36 -30.16
CA LYS A 687 12.70 6.14 -29.45
C LYS A 687 11.21 5.83 -29.63
N ALA A 688 10.38 6.88 -29.67
CA ALA A 688 8.95 6.72 -29.96
C ALA A 688 8.73 6.10 -31.35
N GLU A 689 9.50 6.52 -32.37
CA GLU A 689 9.44 5.95 -33.71
C GLU A 689 9.84 4.46 -33.71
N GLU A 690 10.87 4.07 -32.95
CA GLU A 690 11.25 2.64 -32.79
C GLU A 690 10.13 1.82 -32.14
N ILE A 691 9.50 2.34 -31.08
CA ILE A 691 8.43 1.66 -30.36
C ILE A 691 7.19 1.50 -31.24
N MET A 692 6.81 2.57 -31.97
CA MET A 692 5.69 2.52 -32.90
C MET A 692 5.92 1.54 -34.05
N ALA A 693 7.13 1.49 -34.60
CA ALA A 693 7.49 0.54 -35.65
C ALA A 693 7.44 -0.91 -35.16
N ALA A 694 7.86 -1.17 -33.91
CA ALA A 694 7.81 -2.49 -33.31
C ALA A 694 6.38 -3.00 -33.07
N ASN A 695 5.43 -2.08 -32.83
CA ASN A 695 4.00 -2.40 -32.65
C ASN A 695 3.18 -2.44 -33.96
N GLY A 696 3.83 -2.36 -35.12
CA GLY A 696 3.12 -2.41 -36.42
C GLY A 696 2.25 -1.19 -36.72
N SER A 697 2.39 -0.12 -35.98
CA SER A 697 1.71 1.15 -36.19
C SER A 697 2.52 2.01 -37.18
N ASN A 698 2.29 1.84 -38.49
CA ASN A 698 2.84 2.69 -39.54
C ASN A 698 1.91 3.88 -39.84
#